data_35351455163e607b8c4b6d98377ab0d6
#
_entry.id   35351455163e607b8c4b6d98377ab0d6
#
_cell.length_a   1.000
_cell.length_b   1.000
_cell.length_c   1.000
_cell.angle_alpha   90.00
_cell.angle_beta   90.00
_cell.angle_gamma   90.00
#
_symmetry.space_group_name_H-M   'P 1'
#
loop_
_entity.id
_entity.type
_entity.pdbx_description
1 polymer ?
#
loop_
_entity_poly.entity_id
_entity_poly.type
_entity_poly.pdbx_seq_one_letter_code
_entity_poly.pdbx_strand_id
1 'polypeptide(L)'
;MVIDIIDKSKIHGYDFEVYSKINWFCVTFINYEDRNKEVVIVNDRAKLIEFYNEHKDDIFISYNGRQYDTGIFKGILDGMNVGYVNDKLIKEGKKPFQVVKNAKKYPLNDYDTILKDKSLKQLEAFMGDDIRETEVDFNIDRPLTEEEIKQTLYYNHHDVIEVLRVLDYCWDDFEGQLDIIELYGLDMSYFTKTKVQLAVSPKILNAVDQHTLDDEFDIRLPETIQLSDKYKFIPEWYMNPKNWRYKEHLRSEDNQHNNQLCCTVAGIPHVFAWGGCHGADDKEAVFEGIILHADVASMYPTTDIEYGLLSRKFKNPDDFKQMRDFRLKLKSEKNPKNKALKPMINGVYGAGKDRNNPSYDPLMANLTCIFGQMFILDLIDKLEPYCRLLQTNTDGIFVLCENEEMKNKVIEITNQVGERLKMEFEIDEYTKLIQKDVNNYIAVKKNGELECKGAMVKFNKPIDNDLPILNDAVRNYLAYDIPVEQTINECNEYIKFQKVIKLSAKYKEIWYGNGVSGKDNKITSINGELLKGKVHRVFASKRQSDGSIYKLKIEKGVKSYEQFANTPTHLFIDNEDVHDKSIPEYLDKEYYINEAKKRIDMFLTKDEEKIDETPYILFDCMNQSSTFYEFLKKCLEKKITKKVLEQYLIADCCNIYGKTKKLLIFRDYFMILNGKDKMTLNTLNKKIKDDNVKNIIISNSEISKSGKSYNNINYEKSLLEIFDIIPNENINPYEIMTMQINKFDSVRYIDPLLKNDMWFVLNTRNVIAPNLIIYNIKNGEIQYRKVDKKIFKILPLQDGDIIEIKNSKKEFAKKIIGKDQEGKNIIAADIDKELDIITQYEILYRNYGNGKSLIVDSEDN
;
A
#
# COMPACT_ATOMS: atom_id res chain seq x y z
N MET A 1 -14.86 -40.72 0.32
CA MET A 1 -15.74 -40.62 1.48
C MET A 1 -15.93 -39.14 1.72
N VAL A 2 -17.10 -38.63 1.38
CA VAL A 2 -17.43 -37.22 1.60
C VAL A 2 -17.51 -37.08 3.11
N ILE A 3 -16.56 -36.33 3.71
CA ILE A 3 -16.74 -35.88 5.08
C ILE A 3 -17.78 -34.77 4.96
N ASP A 4 -19.04 -35.18 5.05
CA ASP A 4 -20.14 -34.29 5.28
C ASP A 4 -20.04 -33.78 6.71
N ILE A 5 -20.03 -32.48 6.80
CA ILE A 5 -20.40 -31.68 7.97
C ILE A 5 -19.22 -31.49 8.95
N ILE A 6 -18.61 -30.31 8.85
CA ILE A 6 -17.90 -29.66 9.98
C ILE A 6 -18.84 -29.79 11.18
N ASP A 7 -18.39 -30.52 12.21
CA ASP A 7 -19.13 -30.64 13.46
C ASP A 7 -19.17 -29.26 14.15
N LYS A 8 -20.24 -28.51 13.87
CA LYS A 8 -20.41 -27.15 14.37
C LYS A 8 -20.49 -27.09 15.89
N SER A 9 -20.84 -28.23 16.54
CA SER A 9 -20.85 -28.34 18.01
C SER A 9 -19.45 -28.25 18.63
N LYS A 10 -18.38 -28.43 17.81
CA LYS A 10 -16.97 -28.31 18.21
C LYS A 10 -16.33 -26.99 17.84
N ILE A 11 -17.11 -25.97 17.50
CA ILE A 11 -16.63 -24.63 17.21
C ILE A 11 -17.04 -23.71 18.35
N HIS A 12 -16.08 -22.98 18.91
CA HIS A 12 -16.30 -22.07 20.04
C HIS A 12 -15.75 -20.68 19.73
N GLY A 13 -16.59 -19.65 19.78
CA GLY A 13 -16.13 -18.26 19.83
C GLY A 13 -15.57 -17.95 21.21
N TYR A 14 -14.52 -17.14 21.29
CA TYR A 14 -13.97 -16.72 22.58
C TYR A 14 -13.29 -15.34 22.51
N ASP A 15 -13.26 -14.69 23.69
CA ASP A 15 -12.59 -13.42 23.90
C ASP A 15 -12.16 -13.28 25.37
N PHE A 16 -11.01 -12.63 25.61
CA PHE A 16 -10.45 -12.42 26.94
C PHE A 16 -10.49 -10.95 27.34
N GLU A 17 -10.99 -10.68 28.57
CA GLU A 17 -10.84 -9.38 29.22
C GLU A 17 -9.83 -9.46 30.36
N VAL A 18 -8.84 -8.54 30.35
CA VAL A 18 -7.75 -8.55 31.32
C VAL A 18 -7.58 -7.20 32.00
N TYR A 19 -7.64 -7.20 33.31
CA TYR A 19 -7.29 -6.05 34.17
C TYR A 19 -5.88 -6.24 34.71
N SER A 20 -4.91 -5.71 34.02
CA SER A 20 -3.48 -6.03 34.24
C SER A 20 -2.96 -5.64 35.61
N LYS A 21 -3.39 -4.50 36.17
CA LYS A 21 -2.92 -4.01 37.47
C LYS A 21 -3.33 -4.88 38.64
N ILE A 22 -4.47 -5.58 38.54
CA ILE A 22 -5.01 -6.43 39.57
C ILE A 22 -4.84 -7.92 39.23
N ASN A 23 -4.16 -8.25 38.15
CA ASN A 23 -3.95 -9.63 37.70
C ASN A 23 -5.24 -10.44 37.59
N TRP A 24 -6.29 -9.83 37.04
CA TRP A 24 -7.62 -10.41 36.93
C TRP A 24 -7.98 -10.61 35.45
N PHE A 25 -8.69 -11.69 35.13
CA PHE A 25 -9.19 -11.96 33.80
C PHE A 25 -10.60 -12.58 33.86
N CYS A 26 -11.31 -12.44 32.75
CA CYS A 26 -12.41 -13.32 32.41
C CYS A 26 -12.28 -13.76 30.93
N VAL A 27 -12.97 -14.86 30.65
CA VAL A 27 -13.14 -15.36 29.29
C VAL A 27 -14.50 -15.98 29.14
N THR A 28 -15.15 -15.71 28.03
CA THR A 28 -16.40 -16.35 27.61
C THR A 28 -16.14 -17.23 26.41
N PHE A 29 -16.61 -18.46 26.45
CA PHE A 29 -16.65 -19.37 25.32
C PHE A 29 -18.10 -19.62 24.94
N ILE A 30 -18.48 -19.41 23.69
CA ILE A 30 -19.84 -19.63 23.19
C ILE A 30 -19.79 -20.63 22.05
N ASN A 31 -20.63 -21.64 22.11
CA ASN A 31 -20.71 -22.64 21.07
C ASN A 31 -21.34 -22.07 19.78
N TYR A 32 -20.75 -22.35 18.63
CA TYR A 32 -21.24 -21.82 17.36
C TYR A 32 -22.61 -22.34 16.94
N GLU A 33 -22.88 -23.67 17.17
CA GLU A 33 -24.14 -24.29 16.77
C GLU A 33 -25.29 -23.89 17.70
N ASP A 34 -25.01 -23.83 19.00
CA ASP A 34 -26.01 -23.41 20.01
C ASP A 34 -25.46 -22.23 20.81
N ARG A 35 -25.73 -21.03 20.36
CA ARG A 35 -25.24 -19.78 20.97
C ARG A 35 -25.78 -19.52 22.38
N ASN A 36 -26.71 -20.35 22.89
CA ASN A 36 -27.12 -20.33 24.28
C ASN A 36 -26.21 -21.17 25.19
N LYS A 37 -25.37 -22.03 24.63
CA LYS A 37 -24.35 -22.79 25.35
C LYS A 37 -23.11 -21.94 25.52
N GLU A 38 -22.97 -21.37 26.70
CA GLU A 38 -21.80 -20.60 27.08
C GLU A 38 -21.08 -21.17 28.29
N VAL A 39 -19.77 -20.96 28.36
CA VAL A 39 -18.92 -21.23 29.51
C VAL A 39 -18.17 -19.95 29.85
N VAL A 40 -18.45 -19.41 31.03
CA VAL A 40 -17.81 -18.20 31.55
C VAL A 40 -16.82 -18.59 32.63
N ILE A 41 -15.57 -18.17 32.49
CA ILE A 41 -14.52 -18.43 33.49
C ILE A 41 -13.98 -17.09 33.99
N VAL A 42 -14.07 -16.88 35.30
CA VAL A 42 -13.67 -15.63 35.96
C VAL A 42 -12.50 -15.92 36.88
N ASN A 43 -11.34 -15.43 36.57
CA ASN A 43 -10.11 -15.49 37.37
C ASN A 43 -9.77 -16.87 37.96
N ASP A 44 -10.16 -17.93 37.26
CA ASP A 44 -10.01 -19.32 37.67
C ASP A 44 -9.16 -20.10 36.65
N ARG A 45 -7.88 -20.19 36.94
CA ARG A 45 -6.93 -20.93 36.07
C ARG A 45 -7.26 -22.46 36.03
N ALA A 46 -7.75 -23.04 37.14
CA ALA A 46 -7.99 -24.48 37.20
C ALA A 46 -9.16 -24.85 36.26
N LYS A 47 -10.26 -24.09 36.31
CA LYS A 47 -11.36 -24.26 35.35
C LYS A 47 -10.96 -24.06 33.92
N LEU A 48 -10.06 -23.09 33.64
CA LEU A 48 -9.55 -22.86 32.29
C LEU A 48 -8.73 -24.05 31.78
N ILE A 49 -7.93 -24.69 32.64
CA ILE A 49 -7.16 -25.90 32.28
C ILE A 49 -8.12 -27.07 32.04
N GLU A 50 -9.14 -27.25 32.86
CA GLU A 50 -10.17 -28.28 32.70
C GLU A 50 -10.89 -28.11 31.36
N PHE A 51 -11.41 -26.90 31.07
CA PHE A 51 -12.04 -26.57 29.79
C PHE A 51 -11.10 -26.83 28.60
N TYR A 52 -9.84 -26.37 28.68
CA TYR A 52 -8.86 -26.60 27.63
C TYR A 52 -8.63 -28.09 27.36
N ASN A 53 -8.49 -28.91 28.41
CA ASN A 53 -8.25 -30.35 28.25
C ASN A 53 -9.43 -31.09 27.62
N GLU A 54 -10.66 -30.65 27.89
CA GLU A 54 -11.88 -31.19 27.29
C GLU A 54 -12.05 -30.81 25.83
N HIS A 55 -11.63 -29.55 25.46
CA HIS A 55 -11.90 -28.95 24.16
C HIS A 55 -10.63 -28.70 23.30
N LYS A 56 -9.45 -29.23 23.66
CA LYS A 56 -8.17 -28.91 22.98
C LYS A 56 -8.12 -29.31 21.49
N ASP A 57 -8.98 -30.23 21.09
CA ASP A 57 -9.10 -30.72 19.71
C ASP A 57 -10.21 -29.98 18.93
N ASP A 58 -11.00 -29.16 19.61
CA ASP A 58 -12.04 -28.33 19.02
C ASP A 58 -11.44 -27.11 18.30
N ILE A 59 -12.26 -26.36 17.56
CA ILE A 59 -11.89 -25.15 16.83
C ILE A 59 -12.31 -23.94 17.64
N PHE A 60 -11.39 -23.01 17.79
CA PHE A 60 -11.63 -21.75 18.48
C PHE A 60 -11.65 -20.59 17.48
N ILE A 61 -12.60 -19.67 17.66
CA ILE A 61 -12.79 -18.51 16.79
C ILE A 61 -12.53 -17.25 17.61
N SER A 62 -11.62 -16.42 17.11
CA SER A 62 -11.26 -15.15 17.74
C SER A 62 -11.27 -13.98 16.76
N TYR A 63 -11.19 -12.76 17.24
CA TYR A 63 -10.94 -11.57 16.46
C TYR A 63 -9.62 -10.91 16.88
N ASN A 64 -8.60 -10.92 16.01
CA ASN A 64 -7.23 -10.53 16.36
C ASN A 64 -6.55 -11.41 17.44
N GLY A 65 -7.10 -12.57 17.70
CA GLY A 65 -6.67 -13.46 18.78
C GLY A 65 -5.26 -13.98 18.62
N ARG A 66 -4.77 -14.16 17.38
CA ARG A 66 -3.37 -14.53 17.12
C ARG A 66 -2.35 -13.54 17.69
N GLN A 67 -2.74 -12.28 17.84
CA GLN A 67 -1.87 -11.25 18.41
C GLN A 67 -2.07 -11.04 19.90
N TYR A 68 -3.23 -11.43 20.44
CA TYR A 68 -3.61 -11.15 21.82
C TYR A 68 -4.18 -12.38 22.56
N ASP A 69 -5.41 -12.80 22.29
CA ASP A 69 -6.17 -13.78 23.08
C ASP A 69 -5.47 -15.13 23.20
N THR A 70 -4.92 -15.62 22.09
CA THR A 70 -4.10 -16.84 22.07
C THR A 70 -2.87 -16.72 23.02
N GLY A 71 -2.28 -15.54 23.11
CA GLY A 71 -1.17 -15.26 24.01
C GLY A 71 -1.60 -15.25 25.48
N ILE A 72 -2.74 -14.62 25.79
CA ILE A 72 -3.33 -14.60 27.12
C ILE A 72 -3.71 -16.02 27.55
N PHE A 73 -4.47 -16.73 26.71
CA PHE A 73 -4.90 -18.11 26.98
C PHE A 73 -3.72 -19.01 27.34
N LYS A 74 -2.72 -19.10 26.44
CA LYS A 74 -1.53 -19.94 26.65
C LYS A 74 -0.68 -19.47 27.83
N GLY A 75 -0.63 -18.17 28.10
CA GLY A 75 0.07 -17.62 29.26
C GLY A 75 -0.56 -18.04 30.57
N ILE A 76 -1.90 -18.04 30.67
CA ILE A 76 -2.62 -18.51 31.84
C ILE A 76 -2.43 -20.03 32.00
N LEU A 77 -2.53 -20.81 30.92
CA LEU A 77 -2.27 -22.27 30.98
C LEU A 77 -0.86 -22.58 31.48
N ASP A 78 0.15 -21.81 31.07
CA ASP A 78 1.56 -21.96 31.51
C ASP A 78 1.82 -21.42 32.93
N GLY A 79 0.79 -20.87 33.60
CA GLY A 79 0.88 -20.37 34.98
C GLY A 79 1.55 -19.01 35.10
N MET A 80 1.59 -18.23 34.02
CA MET A 80 2.12 -16.89 34.03
C MET A 80 1.14 -15.90 34.68
N ASN A 81 1.65 -14.80 35.23
CA ASN A 81 0.85 -13.67 35.66
C ASN A 81 0.18 -13.04 34.44
N VAL A 82 -1.17 -13.00 34.41
CA VAL A 82 -1.93 -12.52 33.24
C VAL A 82 -1.70 -11.03 32.98
N GLY A 83 -1.59 -10.22 34.03
CA GLY A 83 -1.27 -8.81 33.90
C GLY A 83 0.09 -8.56 33.25
N TYR A 84 1.09 -9.39 33.60
CA TYR A 84 2.41 -9.34 32.94
C TYR A 84 2.32 -9.70 31.46
N VAL A 85 1.59 -10.77 31.11
CA VAL A 85 1.42 -11.17 29.71
C VAL A 85 0.74 -10.07 28.91
N ASN A 86 -0.37 -9.53 29.44
CA ASN A 86 -1.11 -8.43 28.84
C ASN A 86 -0.21 -7.20 28.59
N ASP A 87 0.54 -6.77 29.58
CA ASP A 87 1.41 -5.59 29.45
C ASP A 87 2.51 -5.80 28.40
N LYS A 88 3.07 -7.01 28.27
CA LYS A 88 4.03 -7.34 27.23
C LYS A 88 3.43 -7.30 25.83
N LEU A 89 2.19 -7.78 25.66
CA LEU A 89 1.51 -7.78 24.39
C LEU A 89 1.06 -6.37 23.99
N ILE A 90 0.36 -5.65 24.89
CA ILE A 90 -0.28 -4.36 24.58
C ILE A 90 0.69 -3.20 24.71
N LYS A 91 1.40 -3.05 25.84
CA LYS A 91 2.26 -1.88 26.10
C LYS A 91 3.62 -1.97 25.40
N GLU A 92 4.21 -3.18 25.34
CA GLU A 92 5.50 -3.39 24.70
C GLU A 92 5.40 -3.85 23.24
N GLY A 93 4.20 -4.17 22.74
CA GLY A 93 3.96 -4.62 21.36
C GLY A 93 4.63 -5.94 21.00
N LYS A 94 4.94 -6.79 22.00
CA LYS A 94 5.57 -8.09 21.77
C LYS A 94 4.58 -9.08 21.19
N LYS A 95 5.10 -10.01 20.40
CA LYS A 95 4.29 -11.11 19.84
C LYS A 95 4.10 -12.21 20.89
N PRO A 96 2.95 -12.96 20.88
CA PRO A 96 2.69 -14.03 21.83
C PRO A 96 3.84 -15.02 22.01
N PHE A 97 4.49 -15.48 20.94
CA PHE A 97 5.61 -16.42 21.01
C PHE A 97 6.89 -15.84 21.67
N GLN A 98 7.02 -14.53 21.73
CA GLN A 98 8.13 -13.86 22.42
C GLN A 98 7.88 -13.78 23.93
N VAL A 99 6.62 -13.80 24.35
CA VAL A 99 6.19 -13.68 25.75
C VAL A 99 6.02 -15.05 26.36
N VAL A 100 5.23 -15.92 25.75
CA VAL A 100 4.91 -17.27 26.25
C VAL A 100 5.84 -18.31 25.60
N LYS A 101 6.98 -18.55 26.21
CA LYS A 101 8.03 -19.44 25.65
C LYS A 101 7.57 -20.88 25.49
N ASN A 102 6.69 -21.35 26.40
CA ASN A 102 6.13 -22.70 26.37
C ASN A 102 4.84 -22.83 25.55
N ALA A 103 4.47 -21.83 24.74
CA ALA A 103 3.23 -21.81 23.96
C ALA A 103 2.99 -23.08 23.11
N LYS A 104 4.05 -23.75 22.68
CA LYS A 104 3.96 -25.00 21.90
C LYS A 104 3.41 -26.20 22.70
N LYS A 105 3.45 -26.15 24.04
CA LYS A 105 2.86 -27.20 24.89
C LYS A 105 1.32 -27.17 24.89
N TYR A 106 0.75 -26.05 24.46
CA TYR A 106 -0.70 -25.81 24.47
C TYR A 106 -1.16 -25.55 23.03
N PRO A 107 -1.27 -26.58 22.18
CA PRO A 107 -1.83 -26.41 20.83
C PRO A 107 -3.26 -25.87 20.92
N LEU A 108 -3.61 -24.98 20.02
CA LEU A 108 -4.92 -24.38 19.91
C LEU A 108 -5.27 -24.24 18.44
N ASN A 109 -6.38 -24.82 18.00
CA ASN A 109 -6.88 -24.71 16.65
C ASN A 109 -7.65 -23.38 16.49
N ASP A 110 -6.94 -22.26 16.53
CA ASP A 110 -7.51 -20.93 16.48
C ASP A 110 -7.66 -20.42 15.04
N TYR A 111 -8.86 -20.03 14.66
CA TYR A 111 -9.16 -19.30 13.45
C TYR A 111 -9.45 -17.84 13.78
N ASP A 112 -8.53 -16.98 13.35
CA ASP A 112 -8.62 -15.55 13.58
C ASP A 112 -9.41 -14.91 12.45
N THR A 113 -10.59 -14.38 12.75
CA THR A 113 -11.50 -13.73 11.78
C THR A 113 -11.13 -12.29 11.46
N ILE A 114 -9.93 -11.84 11.84
CA ILE A 114 -9.48 -10.45 11.65
C ILE A 114 -9.55 -10.03 10.18
N LEU A 115 -10.24 -8.94 9.94
CA LEU A 115 -10.25 -8.25 8.65
C LEU A 115 -9.25 -7.09 8.66
N LYS A 116 -8.45 -6.99 7.59
CA LYS A 116 -7.42 -5.96 7.48
C LYS A 116 -8.01 -4.56 7.69
N ASP A 117 -7.35 -3.78 8.56
CA ASP A 117 -7.67 -2.38 8.87
C ASP A 117 -9.04 -2.13 9.53
N LYS A 118 -9.74 -3.17 9.97
CA LYS A 118 -11.02 -3.07 10.69
C LYS A 118 -10.87 -3.51 12.15
N SER A 119 -11.66 -2.93 13.04
CA SER A 119 -11.82 -3.41 14.42
C SER A 119 -13.16 -4.10 14.56
N LEU A 120 -13.31 -4.98 15.56
CA LEU A 120 -14.59 -5.66 15.83
C LEU A 120 -15.74 -4.66 15.96
N LYS A 121 -15.56 -3.59 16.76
CA LYS A 121 -16.56 -2.52 16.92
C LYS A 121 -16.96 -1.82 15.60
N GLN A 122 -16.05 -1.75 14.64
CA GLN A 122 -16.38 -1.22 13.33
C GLN A 122 -17.20 -2.21 12.49
N LEU A 123 -16.98 -3.50 12.68
CA LEU A 123 -17.77 -4.55 12.02
C LEU A 123 -19.18 -4.61 12.61
N GLU A 124 -19.34 -4.55 13.94
CA GLU A 124 -20.63 -4.40 14.62
C GLU A 124 -21.43 -3.24 14.00
N ALA A 125 -20.77 -2.08 13.88
CA ALA A 125 -21.41 -0.93 13.24
C ALA A 125 -21.83 -1.19 11.79
N PHE A 126 -20.99 -1.83 10.99
CA PHE A 126 -21.32 -2.15 9.60
C PHE A 126 -22.44 -3.18 9.50
N MET A 127 -22.42 -4.19 10.36
CA MET A 127 -23.45 -5.23 10.38
C MET A 127 -24.82 -4.70 10.85
N GLY A 128 -24.89 -3.54 11.47
CA GLY A 128 -26.12 -2.94 12.00
C GLY A 128 -26.40 -3.28 13.45
N ASP A 129 -25.50 -3.99 14.10
CA ASP A 129 -25.65 -4.48 15.48
C ASP A 129 -25.37 -3.36 16.51
N ASP A 130 -25.67 -3.62 17.78
CA ASP A 130 -25.33 -2.72 18.88
C ASP A 130 -23.83 -2.45 18.93
N ILE A 131 -23.43 -1.20 18.91
CA ILE A 131 -22.03 -0.79 19.13
C ILE A 131 -21.84 -0.58 20.63
N ARG A 132 -21.24 -1.54 21.29
CA ARG A 132 -21.05 -1.49 22.74
C ARG A 132 -19.60 -1.31 23.12
N GLU A 133 -19.37 -0.49 24.12
CA GLU A 133 -18.06 -0.27 24.74
C GLU A 133 -18.19 -0.57 26.23
N THR A 134 -17.13 -1.08 26.85
CA THR A 134 -17.12 -1.28 28.28
C THR A 134 -17.18 0.05 29.04
N GLU A 135 -17.96 0.10 30.13
CA GLU A 135 -17.95 1.26 31.02
C GLU A 135 -16.90 1.16 32.12
N VAL A 136 -16.29 -0.02 32.27
CA VAL A 136 -15.32 -0.31 33.33
C VAL A 136 -13.90 0.06 32.83
N ASP A 137 -13.20 0.89 33.61
CA ASP A 137 -11.83 1.32 33.25
C ASP A 137 -10.82 0.17 33.44
N PHE A 138 -10.18 -0.26 32.38
CA PHE A 138 -9.11 -1.27 32.41
C PHE A 138 -7.88 -0.88 33.27
N ASN A 139 -7.76 0.38 33.68
CA ASN A 139 -6.69 0.86 34.55
C ASN A 139 -7.00 0.80 36.04
N ILE A 140 -8.10 0.16 36.45
CA ILE A 140 -8.44 -0.03 37.86
C ILE A 140 -7.29 -0.78 38.57
N ASP A 141 -6.92 -0.28 39.77
CA ASP A 141 -5.85 -0.81 40.61
C ASP A 141 -6.36 -1.35 41.96
N ARG A 142 -7.68 -1.51 42.09
CA ARG A 142 -8.42 -2.13 43.20
C ARG A 142 -9.23 -3.32 42.67
N PRO A 143 -9.64 -4.25 43.56
CA PRO A 143 -10.58 -5.30 43.16
C PRO A 143 -11.83 -4.73 42.49
N LEU A 144 -12.32 -5.43 41.47
CA LEU A 144 -13.57 -5.08 40.80
C LEU A 144 -14.74 -5.31 41.74
N THR A 145 -15.72 -4.43 41.69
CA THR A 145 -17.02 -4.64 42.37
C THR A 145 -17.85 -5.69 41.66
N GLU A 146 -18.86 -6.24 42.30
CA GLU A 146 -19.77 -7.20 41.66
C GLU A 146 -20.48 -6.61 40.44
N GLU A 147 -20.80 -5.32 40.48
CA GLU A 147 -21.41 -4.63 39.32
C GLU A 147 -20.43 -4.47 38.16
N GLU A 148 -19.19 -4.08 38.45
CA GLU A 148 -18.12 -3.99 37.42
C GLU A 148 -17.83 -5.36 36.79
N ILE A 149 -17.84 -6.42 37.56
CA ILE A 149 -17.71 -7.80 37.05
C ILE A 149 -18.88 -8.13 36.12
N LYS A 150 -20.13 -7.86 36.51
CA LYS A 150 -21.30 -8.10 35.66
C LYS A 150 -21.23 -7.33 34.34
N GLN A 151 -20.87 -6.05 34.42
CA GLN A 151 -20.70 -5.21 33.21
C GLN A 151 -19.60 -5.75 32.30
N THR A 152 -18.47 -6.16 32.85
CA THR A 152 -17.38 -6.77 32.09
C THR A 152 -17.79 -8.07 31.41
N LEU A 153 -18.49 -8.95 32.14
CA LEU A 153 -18.99 -10.22 31.59
C LEU A 153 -20.04 -10.01 30.51
N TYR A 154 -20.94 -9.05 30.69
CA TYR A 154 -21.93 -8.69 29.68
C TYR A 154 -21.27 -8.18 28.41
N TYR A 155 -20.25 -7.33 28.56
CA TYR A 155 -19.47 -6.81 27.45
C TYR A 155 -18.69 -7.93 26.71
N ASN A 156 -17.99 -8.78 27.48
CA ASN A 156 -17.24 -9.92 26.92
C ASN A 156 -18.15 -10.91 26.19
N HIS A 157 -19.32 -11.23 26.72
CA HIS A 157 -20.33 -12.05 26.05
C HIS A 157 -20.75 -11.45 24.70
N HIS A 158 -21.05 -10.13 24.67
CA HIS A 158 -21.43 -9.42 23.47
C HIS A 158 -20.32 -9.53 22.40
N ASP A 159 -19.06 -9.29 22.76
CA ASP A 159 -17.94 -9.36 21.82
C ASP A 159 -17.79 -10.76 21.22
N VAL A 160 -17.97 -11.84 22.01
CA VAL A 160 -17.94 -13.21 21.50
C VAL A 160 -19.08 -13.49 20.51
N ILE A 161 -20.30 -13.01 20.79
CA ILE A 161 -21.43 -13.12 19.84
C ILE A 161 -21.07 -12.44 18.51
N GLU A 162 -20.50 -11.23 18.57
CA GLU A 162 -20.10 -10.50 17.37
C GLU A 162 -18.96 -11.18 16.61
N VAL A 163 -18.00 -11.79 17.29
CA VAL A 163 -16.96 -12.63 16.64
C VAL A 163 -17.60 -13.78 15.84
N LEU A 164 -18.61 -14.44 16.41
CA LEU A 164 -19.33 -15.52 15.72
C LEU A 164 -20.19 -15.00 14.56
N ARG A 165 -20.76 -13.79 14.66
CA ARG A 165 -21.44 -13.13 13.53
C ARG A 165 -20.46 -12.79 12.38
N VAL A 166 -19.28 -12.30 12.71
CA VAL A 166 -18.23 -12.09 11.70
C VAL A 166 -17.86 -13.40 11.02
N LEU A 167 -17.77 -14.52 11.76
CA LEU A 167 -17.54 -15.84 11.17
C LEU A 167 -18.65 -16.22 10.18
N ASP A 168 -19.94 -15.95 10.49
CA ASP A 168 -21.04 -16.24 9.57
C ASP A 168 -20.81 -15.59 8.20
N TYR A 169 -20.30 -14.34 8.15
CA TYR A 169 -19.98 -13.66 6.91
C TYR A 169 -18.66 -14.11 6.26
N CYS A 170 -17.76 -14.69 7.03
CA CYS A 170 -16.48 -15.21 6.58
C CYS A 170 -16.47 -16.74 6.42
N TRP A 171 -17.65 -17.39 6.51
CA TRP A 171 -17.77 -18.84 6.52
C TRP A 171 -17.07 -19.52 5.35
N ASP A 172 -17.23 -19.01 4.12
CA ASP A 172 -16.57 -19.56 2.93
C ASP A 172 -15.03 -19.56 3.06
N ASP A 173 -14.46 -18.54 3.70
CA ASP A 173 -13.01 -18.47 3.92
C ASP A 173 -12.54 -19.44 5.00
N PHE A 174 -13.33 -19.60 6.06
CA PHE A 174 -13.11 -20.56 7.13
C PHE A 174 -13.21 -21.99 6.61
N GLU A 175 -14.31 -22.34 5.94
CA GLU A 175 -14.51 -23.64 5.33
C GLU A 175 -13.41 -23.96 4.31
N GLY A 176 -13.05 -22.98 3.48
CA GLY A 176 -11.94 -23.09 2.54
C GLY A 176 -10.58 -23.36 3.19
N GLN A 177 -10.36 -22.95 4.45
CA GLN A 177 -9.15 -23.31 5.20
C GLN A 177 -9.16 -24.79 5.59
N LEU A 178 -10.29 -25.31 6.04
CA LEU A 178 -10.47 -26.73 6.36
C LEU A 178 -10.38 -27.61 5.12
N ASP A 179 -10.97 -27.16 3.99
CA ASP A 179 -10.86 -27.82 2.70
C ASP A 179 -9.40 -28.03 2.29
N ILE A 180 -8.54 -27.02 2.47
CA ILE A 180 -7.10 -27.13 2.17
C ILE A 180 -6.43 -28.19 3.07
N ILE A 181 -6.74 -28.16 4.37
CA ILE A 181 -6.22 -29.14 5.35
C ILE A 181 -6.58 -30.56 4.90
N GLU A 182 -7.84 -30.79 4.54
CA GLU A 182 -8.33 -32.09 4.08
C GLU A 182 -7.70 -32.51 2.74
N LEU A 183 -7.72 -31.64 1.73
CA LEU A 183 -7.23 -31.91 0.38
C LEU A 183 -5.75 -32.34 0.36
N TYR A 184 -4.94 -31.77 1.26
CA TYR A 184 -3.50 -32.08 1.35
C TYR A 184 -3.16 -33.01 2.51
N GLY A 185 -4.14 -33.55 3.23
CA GLY A 185 -3.92 -34.46 4.35
C GLY A 185 -3.04 -33.85 5.43
N LEU A 186 -3.22 -32.57 5.73
CA LEU A 186 -2.46 -31.84 6.74
C LEU A 186 -3.03 -32.11 8.14
N ASP A 187 -2.21 -32.01 9.15
CA ASP A 187 -2.68 -32.02 10.53
C ASP A 187 -3.15 -30.61 10.96
N MET A 188 -3.97 -30.53 12.02
CA MET A 188 -4.56 -29.27 12.49
C MET A 188 -3.54 -28.23 12.96
N SER A 189 -2.26 -28.56 13.13
CA SER A 189 -1.22 -27.56 13.41
C SER A 189 -1.00 -26.59 12.24
N TYR A 190 -1.44 -26.97 11.04
CA TYR A 190 -1.41 -26.11 9.86
C TYR A 190 -2.62 -25.17 9.77
N PHE A 191 -3.68 -25.41 10.52
CA PHE A 191 -4.92 -24.64 10.47
C PHE A 191 -4.73 -23.14 10.79
N THR A 192 -3.83 -22.82 11.68
CA THR A 192 -3.51 -21.44 12.07
C THR A 192 -2.68 -20.67 11.04
N LYS A 193 -2.24 -21.31 9.95
CA LYS A 193 -1.43 -20.67 8.90
C LYS A 193 -2.31 -19.96 7.89
N THR A 194 -1.79 -18.88 7.28
CA THR A 194 -2.47 -18.26 6.14
C THR A 194 -2.42 -19.17 4.91
N LYS A 195 -3.35 -18.99 3.95
CA LYS A 195 -3.39 -19.79 2.70
C LYS A 195 -2.05 -19.76 1.95
N VAL A 196 -1.36 -18.60 1.96
CA VAL A 196 -0.03 -18.46 1.36
C VAL A 196 1.04 -19.26 2.13
N GLN A 197 1.02 -19.19 3.47
CA GLN A 197 1.94 -19.98 4.29
C GLN A 197 1.70 -21.50 4.14
N LEU A 198 0.47 -21.91 3.90
CA LEU A 198 0.14 -23.31 3.56
C LEU A 198 0.75 -23.68 2.20
N ALA A 199 0.54 -22.86 1.16
CA ALA A 199 1.08 -23.13 -0.17
C ALA A 199 2.59 -23.38 -0.15
N VAL A 200 3.36 -22.48 0.47
CA VAL A 200 4.83 -22.57 0.50
C VAL A 200 5.39 -23.53 1.55
N SER A 201 4.50 -24.21 2.32
CA SER A 201 4.91 -25.10 3.40
C SER A 201 5.67 -26.34 2.89
N PRO A 202 6.49 -27.00 3.76
CA PRO A 202 7.18 -28.23 3.40
C PRO A 202 6.29 -29.38 2.95
N LYS A 203 5.00 -29.34 3.26
CA LYS A 203 4.02 -30.38 2.92
C LYS A 203 3.36 -30.18 1.56
N ILE A 204 3.43 -28.95 1.00
CA ILE A 204 2.81 -28.62 -0.28
C ILE A 204 3.89 -28.27 -1.29
N LEU A 205 4.31 -27.02 -1.43
CA LEU A 205 5.31 -26.62 -2.43
C LEU A 205 6.75 -26.72 -1.92
N ASN A 206 6.95 -26.97 -0.64
CA ASN A 206 8.26 -27.20 -0.02
C ASN A 206 9.30 -26.17 -0.42
N ALA A 207 9.02 -24.89 -0.12
CA ALA A 207 10.01 -23.85 -0.29
C ALA A 207 11.18 -24.07 0.68
N VAL A 208 12.38 -24.26 0.12
CA VAL A 208 13.61 -24.41 0.89
C VAL A 208 14.38 -23.11 0.84
N ASP A 209 14.91 -22.70 1.97
CA ASP A 209 15.79 -21.52 2.04
C ASP A 209 17.15 -21.88 1.39
N GLN A 210 17.18 -21.80 0.07
CA GLN A 210 18.41 -21.97 -0.70
C GLN A 210 18.91 -20.58 -1.05
N HIS A 211 19.95 -20.13 -0.34
CA HIS A 211 20.80 -18.99 -0.65
C HIS A 211 20.18 -17.84 -1.44
N THR A 212 20.27 -16.69 -0.89
CA THR A 212 20.34 -15.34 -1.45
C THR A 212 20.29 -15.25 -2.96
N LEU A 213 19.05 -15.26 -3.46
CA LEU A 213 18.70 -14.85 -4.83
C LEU A 213 18.34 -13.36 -4.84
N ASP A 214 18.72 -12.63 -3.80
CA ASP A 214 18.24 -11.30 -3.49
C ASP A 214 18.60 -10.26 -4.55
N ASP A 215 19.57 -10.58 -5.43
CA ASP A 215 20.30 -9.52 -6.10
C ASP A 215 20.47 -9.74 -7.61
N GLU A 216 19.70 -10.64 -8.20
CA GLU A 216 19.78 -10.88 -9.63
C GLU A 216 18.77 -10.01 -10.38
N PHE A 217 19.28 -9.04 -11.12
CA PHE A 217 18.52 -8.27 -12.11
C PHE A 217 18.90 -8.76 -13.51
N ASP A 218 18.35 -9.90 -13.90
CA ASP A 218 18.45 -10.40 -15.27
C ASP A 218 17.06 -10.31 -15.91
N ILE A 219 16.71 -9.08 -16.30
CA ILE A 219 15.42 -8.81 -16.93
C ILE A 219 15.46 -9.33 -18.35
N ARG A 220 14.58 -10.28 -18.63
CA ARG A 220 14.38 -10.88 -19.94
C ARG A 220 12.93 -10.75 -20.38
N LEU A 221 12.71 -10.92 -21.66
CA LEU A 221 11.37 -10.88 -22.27
C LEU A 221 10.96 -12.29 -22.72
N PRO A 222 9.65 -12.58 -22.79
CA PRO A 222 9.18 -13.85 -23.34
C PRO A 222 9.47 -13.91 -24.85
N GLU A 223 10.03 -15.03 -25.31
CA GLU A 223 10.35 -15.25 -26.73
C GLU A 223 9.11 -15.29 -27.63
N THR A 224 7.95 -15.55 -27.04
CA THR A 224 6.66 -15.63 -27.72
C THR A 224 6.05 -14.28 -28.10
N ILE A 225 6.58 -13.16 -27.57
CA ILE A 225 6.08 -11.82 -27.83
C ILE A 225 6.33 -11.37 -29.26
N GLN A 226 5.30 -10.77 -29.87
CA GLN A 226 5.35 -10.22 -31.20
C GLN A 226 4.76 -8.81 -31.24
N LEU A 227 5.57 -7.83 -30.94
CA LEU A 227 5.16 -6.42 -30.95
C LEU A 227 5.53 -5.76 -32.28
N SER A 228 4.67 -4.87 -32.76
CA SER A 228 4.98 -3.95 -33.86
C SER A 228 6.06 -2.93 -33.44
N ASP A 229 6.70 -2.30 -34.38
CA ASP A 229 7.72 -1.28 -34.13
C ASP A 229 7.18 -0.11 -33.28
N LYS A 230 5.87 0.13 -33.37
CA LYS A 230 5.16 1.16 -32.61
C LYS A 230 5.34 1.02 -31.10
N TYR A 231 5.42 -0.19 -30.58
CA TYR A 231 5.44 -0.46 -29.14
C TYR A 231 6.75 -1.05 -28.60
N LYS A 232 7.77 -1.22 -29.43
CA LYS A 232 9.09 -1.77 -29.03
C LYS A 232 9.79 -0.98 -27.93
N PHE A 233 9.52 0.31 -27.82
CA PHE A 233 10.12 1.16 -26.78
C PHE A 233 9.68 0.76 -25.35
N ILE A 234 8.53 0.07 -25.18
CA ILE A 234 8.04 -0.36 -23.86
C ILE A 234 8.90 -1.50 -23.30
N PRO A 235 9.10 -2.64 -24.01
CA PRO A 235 10.07 -3.65 -23.56
C PRO A 235 11.49 -3.10 -23.42
N GLU A 236 11.95 -2.20 -24.30
CA GLU A 236 13.27 -1.56 -24.18
C GLU A 236 13.42 -0.76 -22.89
N TRP A 237 12.34 -0.13 -22.42
CA TRP A 237 12.34 0.57 -21.14
C TRP A 237 12.62 -0.38 -19.96
N TYR A 238 12.04 -1.59 -19.94
CA TYR A 238 12.31 -2.61 -18.93
C TYR A 238 13.73 -3.17 -19.01
N MET A 239 14.28 -3.28 -20.21
CA MET A 239 15.65 -3.78 -20.42
C MET A 239 16.71 -2.75 -20.01
N ASN A 240 16.34 -1.49 -19.82
CA ASN A 240 17.27 -0.44 -19.43
C ASN A 240 17.51 -0.43 -17.91
N PRO A 241 18.73 -0.74 -17.43
CA PRO A 241 19.05 -0.76 -16.00
C PRO A 241 18.77 0.55 -15.26
N LYS A 242 18.77 1.69 -15.96
CA LYS A 242 18.45 3.00 -15.36
C LYS A 242 17.00 3.10 -14.86
N ASN A 243 16.12 2.25 -15.36
CA ASN A 243 14.71 2.21 -14.99
C ASN A 243 14.43 1.17 -13.90
N TRP A 244 15.44 0.39 -13.50
CA TRP A 244 15.27 -0.63 -12.48
C TRP A 244 15.07 -0.02 -11.10
N ARG A 245 14.31 -0.70 -10.28
CA ARG A 245 14.10 -0.36 -8.87
C ARG A 245 15.22 -0.98 -8.04
N TYR A 246 16.05 -0.17 -7.44
CA TYR A 246 17.11 -0.64 -6.55
C TYR A 246 16.61 -1.18 -5.21
N LYS A 247 15.34 -0.91 -4.89
CA LYS A 247 14.73 -1.20 -3.61
C LYS A 247 13.39 -1.93 -3.73
N GLU A 248 13.19 -2.74 -4.80
CA GLU A 248 11.92 -3.44 -5.02
C GLU A 248 11.47 -4.30 -3.85
N HIS A 249 12.41 -4.83 -3.11
CA HIS A 249 12.16 -5.64 -1.96
C HIS A 249 11.95 -4.82 -0.69
N LEU A 250 12.19 -3.52 -0.70
CA LEU A 250 11.83 -2.62 0.39
C LEU A 250 10.34 -2.35 0.31
N ARG A 251 9.67 -2.42 1.45
CA ARG A 251 8.21 -2.25 1.54
C ARG A 251 7.76 -0.90 0.95
N SER A 252 6.56 -0.91 0.40
CA SER A 252 5.92 0.16 -0.36
C SER A 252 5.75 1.51 0.35
N GLU A 253 5.99 1.63 1.64
CA GLU A 253 5.85 2.90 2.36
C GLU A 253 6.86 3.95 1.91
N ASP A 254 8.03 3.52 1.45
CA ASP A 254 9.07 4.40 0.91
C ASP A 254 8.99 4.56 -0.62
N ASN A 255 8.11 3.82 -1.29
CA ASN A 255 8.04 3.68 -2.75
C ASN A 255 7.04 4.63 -3.42
N GLN A 256 6.86 5.84 -2.92
CA GLN A 256 5.98 6.84 -3.57
C GLN A 256 6.47 7.33 -4.94
N HIS A 257 7.70 6.99 -5.33
CA HIS A 257 8.30 7.39 -6.60
C HIS A 257 8.82 6.17 -7.35
N ASN A 258 7.88 5.34 -7.78
CA ASN A 258 8.18 4.21 -8.63
C ASN A 258 8.66 4.70 -10.00
N ASN A 259 9.79 4.17 -10.48
CA ASN A 259 10.08 4.24 -11.90
C ASN A 259 8.93 3.58 -12.64
N GLN A 260 8.22 4.36 -13.42
CA GLN A 260 7.10 3.92 -14.24
C GLN A 260 7.19 4.58 -15.61
N LEU A 261 6.72 3.89 -16.63
CA LEU A 261 6.59 4.41 -17.97
C LEU A 261 5.14 4.84 -18.21
N CYS A 262 4.94 6.14 -18.41
CA CYS A 262 3.65 6.68 -18.85
C CYS A 262 3.71 6.90 -20.36
N CYS A 263 2.78 6.33 -21.11
CA CYS A 263 2.72 6.43 -22.56
C CYS A 263 1.29 6.20 -23.06
N THR A 264 1.05 6.49 -24.35
CA THR A 264 -0.24 6.21 -24.99
C THR A 264 -0.15 4.88 -25.75
N VAL A 265 -1.10 3.97 -25.49
CA VAL A 265 -1.28 2.70 -26.19
C VAL A 265 -2.69 2.61 -26.73
N ALA A 266 -2.85 2.34 -28.02
CA ALA A 266 -4.15 2.26 -28.70
C ALA A 266 -5.07 3.47 -28.41
N GLY A 267 -4.48 4.67 -28.33
CA GLY A 267 -5.22 5.94 -28.16
C GLY A 267 -5.57 6.30 -26.72
N ILE A 268 -5.28 5.47 -25.73
CA ILE A 268 -5.55 5.77 -24.30
C ILE A 268 -4.25 5.81 -23.47
N PRO A 269 -4.21 6.64 -22.41
CA PRO A 269 -3.04 6.73 -21.52
C PRO A 269 -2.83 5.44 -20.74
N HIS A 270 -1.57 5.02 -20.64
CA HIS A 270 -1.16 3.82 -19.92
C HIS A 270 -0.01 4.09 -18.97
N VAL A 271 0.03 3.32 -17.90
CA VAL A 271 1.16 3.26 -16.96
C VAL A 271 1.67 1.83 -16.92
N PHE A 272 2.96 1.66 -17.24
CA PHE A 272 3.71 0.42 -17.08
C PHE A 272 4.66 0.55 -15.90
N ALA A 273 4.64 -0.43 -15.02
CA ALA A 273 5.44 -0.41 -13.80
C ALA A 273 5.82 -1.83 -13.37
N TRP A 274 6.30 -2.00 -12.14
CA TRP A 274 6.76 -3.27 -11.57
C TRP A 274 5.62 -4.11 -10.95
N GLY A 275 4.40 -3.85 -11.35
CA GLY A 275 3.18 -4.57 -11.04
C GLY A 275 2.43 -4.94 -12.30
N GLY A 276 1.19 -4.49 -12.45
CA GLY A 276 0.43 -4.59 -13.72
C GLY A 276 0.53 -3.32 -14.56
N CYS A 277 0.14 -3.40 -15.82
CA CYS A 277 -0.14 -2.22 -16.63
C CYS A 277 -1.59 -1.80 -16.48
N HIS A 278 -1.83 -0.50 -16.50
CA HIS A 278 -3.16 0.08 -16.36
C HIS A 278 -3.35 1.23 -17.34
N GLY A 279 -4.51 1.27 -17.96
CA GLY A 279 -4.92 2.36 -18.84
C GLY A 279 -6.44 2.46 -18.90
N ALA A 280 -6.98 3.67 -19.00
CA ALA A 280 -8.40 3.89 -19.23
C ALA A 280 -8.59 5.10 -20.14
N ASP A 281 -9.66 5.09 -20.93
CA ASP A 281 -10.03 6.24 -21.75
C ASP A 281 -10.23 7.46 -20.85
N ASP A 282 -9.51 8.53 -21.11
CA ASP A 282 -9.48 9.77 -20.32
C ASP A 282 -10.44 10.85 -20.86
N LYS A 283 -11.12 10.57 -21.98
CA LYS A 283 -12.00 11.52 -22.65
C LYS A 283 -13.48 11.23 -22.40
N GLU A 284 -13.85 9.95 -22.42
CA GLU A 284 -15.22 9.49 -22.28
C GLU A 284 -15.39 8.62 -21.04
N ALA A 285 -16.53 8.78 -20.37
CA ALA A 285 -16.86 7.99 -19.20
C ALA A 285 -17.91 6.90 -19.50
N VAL A 286 -18.70 7.03 -20.56
CA VAL A 286 -19.81 6.14 -20.89
C VAL A 286 -19.65 5.61 -22.30
N PHE A 287 -19.67 4.29 -22.44
CA PHE A 287 -19.56 3.58 -23.71
C PHE A 287 -20.74 2.62 -23.83
N GLU A 288 -21.38 2.59 -25.00
CA GLU A 288 -22.51 1.72 -25.31
C GLU A 288 -22.28 1.03 -26.64
N GLY A 289 -22.71 -0.22 -26.76
CA GLY A 289 -22.57 -1.02 -27.96
C GLY A 289 -22.09 -2.46 -27.68
N ILE A 290 -21.36 -3.02 -28.63
CA ILE A 290 -20.78 -4.36 -28.49
C ILE A 290 -19.44 -4.24 -27.77
N ILE A 291 -19.43 -4.45 -26.47
CA ILE A 291 -18.24 -4.36 -25.63
C ILE A 291 -17.80 -5.76 -25.23
N LEU A 292 -16.53 -6.07 -25.45
CA LEU A 292 -15.92 -7.31 -25.00
C LEU A 292 -14.95 -7.03 -23.85
N HIS A 293 -14.97 -7.89 -22.85
CA HIS A 293 -13.95 -7.98 -21.83
C HIS A 293 -13.17 -9.28 -22.03
N ALA A 294 -11.90 -9.17 -22.40
CA ALA A 294 -11.00 -10.31 -22.53
C ALA A 294 -10.07 -10.35 -21.32
N ASP A 295 -10.20 -11.35 -20.46
CA ASP A 295 -9.45 -11.53 -19.22
C ASP A 295 -8.63 -12.80 -19.25
N VAL A 296 -7.37 -12.76 -18.78
CA VAL A 296 -6.49 -13.94 -18.77
C VAL A 296 -6.83 -14.85 -17.60
N ALA A 297 -7.24 -16.06 -17.86
CA ALA A 297 -7.53 -17.06 -16.85
C ALA A 297 -6.29 -17.38 -16.01
N SER A 298 -6.25 -16.92 -14.74
CA SER A 298 -5.13 -17.17 -13.82
C SER A 298 -3.76 -16.73 -14.37
N MET A 299 -3.65 -15.51 -14.86
CA MET A 299 -2.47 -14.98 -15.59
C MET A 299 -1.14 -15.28 -14.89
N TYR A 300 -0.94 -14.85 -13.65
CA TYR A 300 0.35 -15.04 -12.95
C TYR A 300 0.70 -16.51 -12.71
N PRO A 301 -0.19 -17.37 -12.20
CA PRO A 301 0.10 -18.79 -12.07
C PRO A 301 0.44 -19.47 -13.40
N THR A 302 -0.26 -19.12 -14.47
CA THR A 302 0.01 -19.68 -15.81
C THR A 302 1.35 -19.18 -16.35
N THR A 303 1.65 -17.88 -16.18
CA THR A 303 2.94 -17.32 -16.55
C THR A 303 4.09 -18.01 -15.81
N ASP A 304 3.96 -18.20 -14.50
CA ASP A 304 4.97 -18.88 -13.68
C ASP A 304 5.25 -20.31 -14.14
N ILE A 305 4.20 -21.04 -14.55
CA ILE A 305 4.31 -22.43 -15.01
C ILE A 305 4.86 -22.52 -16.44
N GLU A 306 4.25 -21.79 -17.37
CA GLU A 306 4.53 -21.96 -18.80
C GLU A 306 5.90 -21.34 -19.21
N TYR A 307 6.37 -20.35 -18.43
CA TYR A 307 7.63 -19.66 -18.71
C TYR A 307 8.72 -19.92 -17.66
N GLY A 308 8.45 -20.80 -16.69
CA GLY A 308 9.42 -21.19 -15.67
C GLY A 308 9.82 -20.05 -14.74
N LEU A 309 8.87 -19.21 -14.32
CA LEU A 309 9.10 -18.04 -13.47
C LEU A 309 8.74 -18.27 -12.00
N LEU A 310 8.45 -19.50 -11.61
CA LEU A 310 8.29 -19.86 -10.21
C LEU A 310 9.55 -19.55 -9.42
N SER A 311 9.38 -19.19 -8.14
CA SER A 311 10.50 -19.00 -7.25
C SER A 311 11.48 -20.16 -7.30
N ARG A 312 12.76 -19.88 -7.54
CA ARG A 312 13.86 -20.86 -7.57
C ARG A 312 14.09 -21.55 -6.22
N LYS A 313 13.37 -21.12 -5.18
CA LYS A 313 13.38 -21.72 -3.85
C LYS A 313 12.44 -22.93 -3.70
N PHE A 314 11.56 -23.18 -4.66
CA PHE A 314 10.74 -24.39 -4.64
C PHE A 314 11.57 -25.62 -5.01
N LYS A 315 11.40 -26.67 -4.21
CA LYS A 315 12.14 -27.92 -4.41
C LYS A 315 11.73 -28.63 -5.70
N ASN A 316 10.45 -28.60 -6.00
CA ASN A 316 9.88 -29.18 -7.21
C ASN A 316 8.83 -28.23 -7.81
N PRO A 317 9.17 -27.50 -8.88
CA PRO A 317 8.22 -26.60 -9.55
C PRO A 317 6.95 -27.28 -10.09
N ASP A 318 7.04 -28.58 -10.44
CA ASP A 318 5.90 -29.34 -10.97
C ASP A 318 4.76 -29.48 -9.94
N ASP A 319 5.05 -29.40 -8.64
CA ASP A 319 4.02 -29.46 -7.59
C ASP A 319 3.04 -28.28 -7.72
N PHE A 320 3.51 -27.10 -8.15
CA PHE A 320 2.65 -25.96 -8.37
C PHE A 320 1.75 -26.13 -9.59
N LYS A 321 2.28 -26.73 -10.65
CA LYS A 321 1.47 -27.09 -11.84
C LYS A 321 0.38 -28.08 -11.46
N GLN A 322 0.71 -29.12 -10.69
CA GLN A 322 -0.27 -30.08 -10.21
C GLN A 322 -1.36 -29.44 -9.35
N MET A 323 -1.00 -28.45 -8.50
CA MET A 323 -1.97 -27.70 -7.69
C MET A 323 -2.92 -26.89 -8.58
N ARG A 324 -2.42 -26.22 -9.63
CA ARG A 324 -3.25 -25.49 -10.60
C ARG A 324 -4.18 -26.44 -11.33
N ASP A 325 -3.63 -27.53 -11.87
CA ASP A 325 -4.39 -28.49 -12.68
C ASP A 325 -5.48 -29.18 -11.83
N PHE A 326 -5.17 -29.47 -10.56
CA PHE A 326 -6.13 -30.01 -9.61
C PHE A 326 -7.29 -29.02 -9.34
N ARG A 327 -6.97 -27.72 -9.15
CA ARG A 327 -8.01 -26.69 -9.02
C ARG A 327 -8.89 -26.59 -10.27
N LEU A 328 -8.30 -26.62 -11.47
CA LEU A 328 -9.05 -26.58 -12.72
C LEU A 328 -9.98 -27.80 -12.87
N LYS A 329 -9.50 -28.99 -12.48
CA LYS A 329 -10.33 -30.19 -12.41
C LYS A 329 -11.51 -30.01 -11.47
N LEU A 330 -11.29 -29.54 -10.24
CA LEU A 330 -12.37 -29.27 -9.28
C LEU A 330 -13.37 -28.21 -9.83
N LYS A 331 -12.87 -27.19 -10.56
CA LYS A 331 -13.73 -26.17 -11.21
C LYS A 331 -14.60 -26.80 -12.28
N SER A 332 -14.07 -27.68 -13.14
CA SER A 332 -14.82 -28.37 -14.20
C SER A 332 -15.89 -29.34 -13.64
N GLU A 333 -15.59 -29.96 -12.50
CA GLU A 333 -16.50 -30.83 -11.74
C GLU A 333 -17.54 -30.04 -10.92
N LYS A 334 -17.52 -28.70 -10.97
CA LYS A 334 -18.36 -27.80 -10.15
C LYS A 334 -18.21 -28.03 -8.64
N ASN A 335 -17.07 -28.57 -8.21
CA ASN A 335 -16.77 -28.79 -6.80
C ASN A 335 -16.43 -27.45 -6.13
N PRO A 336 -17.13 -27.04 -5.05
CA PRO A 336 -16.93 -25.75 -4.38
C PRO A 336 -15.51 -25.57 -3.80
N LYS A 337 -14.82 -26.65 -3.45
CA LYS A 337 -13.42 -26.62 -2.93
C LYS A 337 -12.41 -25.95 -3.88
N ASN A 338 -12.75 -25.83 -5.18
CA ASN A 338 -11.91 -25.06 -6.13
C ASN A 338 -11.74 -23.60 -5.70
N LYS A 339 -12.72 -23.00 -5.00
CA LYS A 339 -12.67 -21.61 -4.52
C LYS A 339 -11.59 -21.41 -3.45
N ALA A 340 -11.37 -22.42 -2.58
CA ALA A 340 -10.35 -22.40 -1.54
C ALA A 340 -8.92 -22.36 -2.11
N LEU A 341 -8.67 -23.05 -3.20
CA LEU A 341 -7.36 -23.13 -3.86
C LEU A 341 -7.01 -21.85 -4.64
N LYS A 342 -7.99 -21.06 -5.09
CA LYS A 342 -7.72 -19.85 -5.89
C LYS A 342 -6.85 -18.82 -5.16
N PRO A 343 -7.18 -18.39 -3.92
CA PRO A 343 -6.31 -17.47 -3.17
C PRO A 343 -4.94 -18.06 -2.84
N MET A 344 -4.86 -19.38 -2.64
CA MET A 344 -3.62 -20.08 -2.36
C MET A 344 -2.67 -20.02 -3.55
N ILE A 345 -3.14 -20.34 -4.74
CA ILE A 345 -2.37 -20.33 -5.99
C ILE A 345 -1.96 -18.90 -6.35
N ASN A 346 -2.88 -17.94 -6.32
CA ASN A 346 -2.57 -16.55 -6.61
C ASN A 346 -1.63 -15.91 -5.58
N GLY A 347 -1.64 -16.39 -4.34
CA GLY A 347 -0.78 -15.90 -3.27
C GLY A 347 0.69 -16.28 -3.42
N VAL A 348 1.01 -17.35 -4.16
CA VAL A 348 2.40 -17.82 -4.38
C VAL A 348 3.25 -16.74 -5.05
N TYR A 349 2.72 -16.08 -6.08
CA TYR A 349 3.38 -14.96 -6.72
C TYR A 349 3.71 -13.83 -5.73
N GLY A 350 2.72 -13.40 -4.93
CA GLY A 350 2.93 -12.36 -3.90
C GLY A 350 3.95 -12.75 -2.84
N ALA A 351 4.01 -14.05 -2.49
CA ALA A 351 5.00 -14.59 -1.57
C ALA A 351 6.44 -14.41 -2.08
N GLY A 352 6.64 -14.48 -3.39
CA GLY A 352 7.93 -14.21 -4.04
C GLY A 352 8.46 -12.79 -3.82
N LYS A 353 7.59 -11.82 -3.51
CA LYS A 353 7.95 -10.43 -3.19
C LYS A 353 8.13 -10.17 -1.69
N ASP A 354 7.70 -11.07 -0.81
CA ASP A 354 7.82 -10.88 0.64
C ASP A 354 9.14 -11.44 1.18
N ARG A 355 10.02 -10.55 1.65
CA ARG A 355 11.33 -10.89 2.24
C ARG A 355 11.28 -11.91 3.38
N ASN A 356 10.19 -11.92 4.12
CA ASN A 356 10.03 -12.82 5.26
C ASN A 356 9.46 -14.19 4.85
N ASN A 357 9.14 -14.36 3.56
CA ASN A 357 8.56 -15.60 3.06
C ASN A 357 9.68 -16.57 2.59
N PRO A 358 9.59 -17.87 2.91
CA PRO A 358 10.54 -18.85 2.41
C PRO A 358 10.73 -18.89 0.89
N SER A 359 9.70 -18.50 0.12
CA SER A 359 9.74 -18.47 -1.35
C SER A 359 10.22 -17.14 -1.94
N TYR A 360 10.73 -16.21 -1.13
CA TYR A 360 11.22 -14.92 -1.60
C TYR A 360 12.18 -15.03 -2.79
N ASP A 361 11.79 -14.49 -3.93
CA ASP A 361 12.57 -14.46 -5.17
C ASP A 361 12.11 -13.27 -6.04
N PRO A 362 12.62 -12.06 -5.75
CA PRO A 362 12.14 -10.83 -6.38
C PRO A 362 12.37 -10.79 -7.91
N LEU A 363 13.43 -11.44 -8.42
CA LEU A 363 13.65 -11.51 -9.86
C LEU A 363 12.50 -12.24 -10.56
N MET A 364 12.17 -13.46 -10.12
CA MET A 364 11.12 -14.26 -10.74
C MET A 364 9.76 -13.55 -10.62
N ALA A 365 9.45 -13.00 -9.45
CA ALA A 365 8.21 -12.26 -9.24
C ALA A 365 8.12 -10.96 -10.08
N ASN A 366 9.23 -10.29 -10.37
CA ASN A 366 9.24 -9.14 -11.28
C ASN A 366 9.10 -9.57 -12.75
N LEU A 367 9.76 -10.66 -13.15
CA LEU A 367 9.60 -11.22 -14.50
C LEU A 367 8.15 -11.64 -14.77
N THR A 368 7.47 -12.27 -13.80
CA THR A 368 6.04 -12.61 -13.91
C THR A 368 5.19 -11.37 -14.21
N CYS A 369 5.44 -10.25 -13.51
CA CYS A 369 4.76 -8.99 -13.79
C CYS A 369 5.06 -8.44 -15.19
N ILE A 370 6.32 -8.45 -15.60
CA ILE A 370 6.74 -7.91 -16.90
C ILE A 370 6.12 -8.76 -18.02
N PHE A 371 6.18 -10.09 -17.91
CA PHE A 371 5.62 -11.01 -18.89
C PHE A 371 4.12 -10.78 -19.05
N GLY A 372 3.37 -10.69 -17.92
CA GLY A 372 1.94 -10.40 -17.96
C GLY A 372 1.63 -9.08 -18.69
N GLN A 373 2.38 -8.01 -18.40
CA GLN A 373 2.20 -6.72 -19.08
C GLN A 373 2.51 -6.81 -20.60
N MET A 374 3.54 -7.58 -20.96
CA MET A 374 3.87 -7.79 -22.38
C MET A 374 2.81 -8.62 -23.10
N PHE A 375 2.17 -9.60 -22.45
CA PHE A 375 1.08 -10.37 -23.05
C PHE A 375 -0.13 -9.50 -23.36
N ILE A 376 -0.51 -8.65 -22.42
CA ILE A 376 -1.61 -7.69 -22.61
C ILE A 376 -1.27 -6.67 -23.71
N LEU A 377 -0.04 -6.15 -23.72
CA LEU A 377 0.42 -5.23 -24.77
C LEU A 377 0.41 -5.87 -26.17
N ASP A 378 0.84 -7.13 -26.29
CA ASP A 378 0.83 -7.87 -27.57
C ASP A 378 -0.60 -8.07 -28.05
N LEU A 379 -1.53 -8.43 -27.15
CA LEU A 379 -2.94 -8.52 -27.48
C LEU A 379 -3.50 -7.20 -27.99
N ILE A 380 -3.23 -6.09 -27.29
CA ILE A 380 -3.68 -4.76 -27.70
C ILE A 380 -3.12 -4.38 -29.07
N ASP A 381 -1.83 -4.62 -29.33
CA ASP A 381 -1.16 -4.34 -30.60
C ASP A 381 -1.84 -5.06 -31.77
N LYS A 382 -2.29 -6.30 -31.58
CA LYS A 382 -3.00 -7.08 -32.61
C LYS A 382 -4.46 -6.68 -32.77
N LEU A 383 -5.11 -6.20 -31.72
CA LEU A 383 -6.52 -5.83 -31.73
C LEU A 383 -6.78 -4.38 -32.15
N GLU A 384 -5.83 -3.48 -32.01
CA GLU A 384 -5.97 -2.06 -32.30
C GLU A 384 -6.60 -1.73 -33.68
N PRO A 385 -6.36 -2.47 -34.77
CA PRO A 385 -7.01 -2.19 -36.04
C PRO A 385 -8.49 -2.56 -36.12
N TYR A 386 -9.02 -3.34 -35.17
CA TYR A 386 -10.34 -3.97 -35.25
C TYR A 386 -11.33 -3.49 -34.19
N CYS A 387 -10.85 -2.81 -33.17
CA CYS A 387 -11.70 -2.33 -32.08
C CYS A 387 -11.10 -1.07 -31.43
N ARG A 388 -11.92 -0.34 -30.67
CA ARG A 388 -11.48 0.74 -29.80
C ARG A 388 -11.15 0.17 -28.43
N LEU A 389 -9.94 0.37 -27.94
CA LEU A 389 -9.57 0.06 -26.57
C LEU A 389 -10.24 1.05 -25.62
N LEU A 390 -10.88 0.55 -24.55
CA LEU A 390 -11.55 1.36 -23.52
C LEU A 390 -10.80 1.37 -22.20
N GLN A 391 -10.30 0.21 -21.81
CA GLN A 391 -9.60 0.02 -20.54
C GLN A 391 -8.64 -1.14 -20.62
N THR A 392 -7.51 -1.02 -19.93
CA THR A 392 -6.56 -2.10 -19.66
C THR A 392 -6.40 -2.23 -18.15
N ASN A 393 -6.61 -3.41 -17.64
CA ASN A 393 -6.29 -3.78 -16.26
C ASN A 393 -5.22 -4.87 -16.30
N THR A 394 -4.56 -5.11 -15.18
CA THR A 394 -3.44 -6.05 -15.01
C THR A 394 -3.49 -7.31 -15.89
N ASP A 395 -4.66 -7.94 -15.98
CA ASP A 395 -4.92 -9.26 -16.59
C ASP A 395 -5.99 -9.24 -17.69
N GLY A 396 -6.59 -8.09 -18.00
CA GLY A 396 -7.65 -8.00 -18.99
C GLY A 396 -7.80 -6.64 -19.64
N ILE A 397 -8.61 -6.61 -20.71
CA ILE A 397 -8.91 -5.40 -21.48
C ILE A 397 -10.41 -5.31 -21.77
N PHE A 398 -10.97 -4.09 -21.78
CA PHE A 398 -12.26 -3.79 -22.37
C PHE A 398 -12.08 -3.15 -23.73
N VAL A 399 -12.79 -3.67 -24.74
CA VAL A 399 -12.77 -3.14 -26.10
C VAL A 399 -14.17 -2.96 -26.66
N LEU A 400 -14.39 -1.91 -27.45
CA LEU A 400 -15.63 -1.62 -28.17
C LEU A 400 -15.50 -2.02 -29.63
N CYS A 401 -16.36 -2.91 -30.10
CA CYS A 401 -16.44 -3.36 -31.47
C CYS A 401 -17.52 -2.58 -32.24
N GLU A 402 -17.23 -2.19 -33.48
CA GLU A 402 -18.16 -1.43 -34.32
C GLU A 402 -19.41 -2.24 -34.71
N ASN A 403 -19.24 -3.55 -34.96
CA ASN A 403 -20.28 -4.45 -35.39
C ASN A 403 -19.94 -5.91 -35.04
N GLU A 404 -20.86 -6.83 -35.37
CA GLU A 404 -20.69 -8.26 -35.08
C GLU A 404 -19.53 -8.91 -35.88
N GLU A 405 -19.18 -8.40 -37.06
CA GLU A 405 -18.05 -8.90 -37.86
C GLU A 405 -16.74 -8.58 -37.11
N MET A 406 -16.57 -7.33 -36.64
CA MET A 406 -15.39 -6.91 -35.89
C MET A 406 -15.33 -7.66 -34.55
N LYS A 407 -16.44 -7.87 -33.85
CA LYS A 407 -16.53 -8.70 -32.65
C LYS A 407 -15.95 -10.11 -32.90
N ASN A 408 -16.41 -10.78 -33.96
CA ASN A 408 -15.93 -12.13 -34.27
C ASN A 408 -14.44 -12.13 -34.61
N LYS A 409 -13.96 -11.09 -35.28
CA LYS A 409 -12.53 -10.91 -35.58
C LYS A 409 -11.69 -10.69 -34.33
N VAL A 410 -12.17 -9.88 -33.40
CA VAL A 410 -11.52 -9.66 -32.09
C VAL A 410 -11.42 -10.97 -31.30
N ILE A 411 -12.49 -11.77 -31.27
CA ILE A 411 -12.49 -13.08 -30.59
C ILE A 411 -11.48 -14.03 -31.26
N GLU A 412 -11.48 -14.10 -32.57
CA GLU A 412 -10.54 -14.94 -33.33
C GLU A 412 -9.09 -14.59 -33.01
N ILE A 413 -8.73 -13.31 -33.11
CA ILE A 413 -7.37 -12.82 -32.83
C ILE A 413 -6.99 -13.06 -31.37
N THR A 414 -7.88 -12.80 -30.41
CA THR A 414 -7.65 -13.05 -28.99
C THR A 414 -7.27 -14.50 -28.74
N ASN A 415 -8.01 -15.45 -29.35
CA ASN A 415 -7.73 -16.88 -29.23
C ASN A 415 -6.35 -17.23 -29.88
N GLN A 416 -6.05 -16.72 -31.06
CA GLN A 416 -4.76 -16.94 -31.73
C GLN A 416 -3.58 -16.40 -30.89
N VAL A 417 -3.71 -15.21 -30.34
CA VAL A 417 -2.72 -14.63 -29.43
C VAL A 417 -2.58 -15.47 -28.16
N GLY A 418 -3.71 -15.92 -27.61
CA GLY A 418 -3.73 -16.79 -26.43
C GLY A 418 -2.98 -18.11 -26.66
N GLU A 419 -3.24 -18.81 -27.78
CA GLU A 419 -2.53 -20.04 -28.13
C GLU A 419 -1.01 -19.81 -28.24
N ARG A 420 -0.61 -18.73 -28.92
CA ARG A 420 0.81 -18.39 -29.07
C ARG A 420 1.49 -18.05 -27.76
N LEU A 421 0.81 -17.31 -26.89
CA LEU A 421 1.28 -16.90 -25.57
C LEU A 421 1.07 -17.97 -24.50
N LYS A 422 0.47 -19.12 -24.84
CA LYS A 422 0.09 -20.20 -23.90
C LYS A 422 -0.81 -19.67 -22.76
N MET A 423 -1.70 -18.75 -23.10
CA MET A 423 -2.66 -18.13 -22.19
C MET A 423 -4.08 -18.43 -22.65
N GLU A 424 -4.97 -18.67 -21.71
CA GLU A 424 -6.39 -18.80 -21.98
C GLU A 424 -7.08 -17.47 -21.66
N PHE A 425 -7.85 -16.93 -22.63
CA PHE A 425 -8.64 -15.72 -22.41
C PHE A 425 -10.11 -16.11 -22.20
N GLU A 426 -10.70 -15.69 -21.10
CA GLU A 426 -12.13 -15.70 -20.85
C GLU A 426 -12.70 -14.41 -21.46
N ILE A 427 -13.73 -14.53 -22.33
CA ILE A 427 -14.29 -13.37 -23.05
C ILE A 427 -15.77 -13.22 -22.66
N ASP A 428 -16.09 -12.11 -21.97
CA ASP A 428 -17.44 -11.73 -21.62
C ASP A 428 -17.96 -10.59 -22.53
N GLU A 429 -19.26 -10.57 -22.81
CA GLU A 429 -19.93 -9.54 -23.63
C GLU A 429 -20.79 -8.61 -22.76
N TYR A 430 -20.61 -7.31 -22.95
CA TYR A 430 -21.32 -6.24 -22.27
C TYR A 430 -21.99 -5.31 -23.28
N THR A 431 -23.03 -4.61 -22.83
CA THR A 431 -23.76 -3.63 -23.63
C THR A 431 -23.45 -2.19 -23.26
N LYS A 432 -22.93 -1.97 -22.04
CA LYS A 432 -22.59 -0.65 -21.53
C LYS A 432 -21.41 -0.75 -20.57
N LEU A 433 -20.47 0.17 -20.68
CA LEU A 433 -19.38 0.38 -19.72
C LEU A 433 -19.40 1.84 -19.28
N ILE A 434 -19.50 2.07 -17.98
CA ILE A 434 -19.39 3.39 -17.36
C ILE A 434 -18.15 3.34 -16.47
N GLN A 435 -17.13 4.12 -16.77
CA GLN A 435 -15.86 4.07 -16.05
C GLN A 435 -15.37 5.47 -15.67
N LYS A 436 -14.95 5.63 -14.43
CA LYS A 436 -14.10 6.74 -14.01
C LYS A 436 -12.63 6.43 -14.35
N ASP A 437 -12.16 5.27 -13.93
CA ASP A 437 -10.81 4.75 -14.14
C ASP A 437 -10.83 3.21 -14.04
N VAL A 438 -9.66 2.57 -14.17
CA VAL A 438 -9.51 1.08 -14.14
C VAL A 438 -10.01 0.41 -12.86
N ASN A 439 -10.13 1.15 -11.76
CA ASN A 439 -10.55 0.65 -10.45
C ASN A 439 -11.97 1.10 -10.06
N ASN A 440 -12.60 1.93 -10.88
CA ASN A 440 -13.92 2.50 -10.62
C ASN A 440 -14.78 2.45 -11.89
N TYR A 441 -15.56 1.37 -12.07
CA TYR A 441 -16.43 1.17 -13.23
C TYR A 441 -17.68 0.36 -12.90
N ILE A 442 -18.67 0.49 -13.78
CA ILE A 442 -19.88 -0.34 -13.90
C ILE A 442 -19.90 -0.91 -15.32
N ALA A 443 -19.94 -2.22 -15.46
CA ALA A 443 -20.17 -2.90 -16.72
C ALA A 443 -21.52 -3.63 -16.70
N VAL A 444 -22.35 -3.42 -17.74
CA VAL A 444 -23.69 -3.98 -17.86
C VAL A 444 -23.66 -5.14 -18.85
N LYS A 445 -23.90 -6.35 -18.36
CA LYS A 445 -23.98 -7.54 -19.22
C LYS A 445 -25.25 -7.52 -20.09
N LYS A 446 -25.26 -8.31 -21.14
CA LYS A 446 -26.41 -8.45 -22.06
C LYS A 446 -27.69 -8.93 -21.37
N ASN A 447 -27.59 -9.69 -20.29
CA ASN A 447 -28.71 -10.11 -19.46
C ASN A 447 -29.17 -9.07 -18.42
N GLY A 448 -28.53 -7.91 -18.37
CA GLY A 448 -28.80 -6.83 -17.42
C GLY A 448 -28.07 -6.96 -16.08
N GLU A 449 -27.29 -8.02 -15.86
CA GLU A 449 -26.44 -8.12 -14.65
C GLU A 449 -25.34 -7.07 -14.66
N LEU A 450 -25.02 -6.58 -13.48
CA LEU A 450 -23.94 -5.59 -13.28
C LEU A 450 -22.67 -6.24 -12.75
N GLU A 451 -21.56 -5.85 -13.34
CA GLU A 451 -20.24 -5.98 -12.74
C GLU A 451 -19.78 -4.59 -12.28
N CYS A 452 -19.50 -4.46 -10.97
CA CYS A 452 -19.15 -3.17 -10.36
C CYS A 452 -17.83 -3.24 -9.61
N LYS A 453 -16.92 -2.33 -9.90
CA LYS A 453 -15.65 -2.19 -9.22
C LYS A 453 -15.49 -0.77 -8.66
N GLY A 454 -14.96 -0.66 -7.46
CA GLY A 454 -14.68 0.63 -6.81
C GLY A 454 -15.65 1.00 -5.70
N ALA A 455 -15.16 1.82 -4.75
CA ALA A 455 -15.85 2.12 -3.50
C ALA A 455 -17.19 2.85 -3.68
N MET A 456 -17.35 3.62 -4.76
CA MET A 456 -18.56 4.43 -5.02
C MET A 456 -19.71 3.65 -5.65
N VAL A 457 -19.40 2.47 -6.24
CA VAL A 457 -20.37 1.70 -7.03
C VAL A 457 -20.43 0.22 -6.64
N LYS A 458 -19.57 -0.26 -5.76
CA LYS A 458 -19.55 -1.66 -5.32
C LYS A 458 -20.88 -2.09 -4.67
N PHE A 459 -21.21 -3.35 -4.76
CA PHE A 459 -22.21 -3.96 -3.90
C PHE A 459 -21.66 -4.07 -2.48
N ASN A 460 -22.35 -3.44 -1.53
CA ASN A 460 -21.94 -3.48 -0.13
C ASN A 460 -22.20 -4.87 0.45
N LYS A 461 -21.23 -5.35 1.24
CA LYS A 461 -21.38 -6.55 2.06
C LYS A 461 -21.71 -6.12 3.50
N PRO A 462 -22.39 -6.94 4.30
CA PRO A 462 -22.71 -6.59 5.69
C PRO A 462 -21.49 -6.13 6.51
N ILE A 463 -20.34 -6.77 6.30
CA ILE A 463 -19.07 -6.43 6.95
C ILE A 463 -18.33 -5.20 6.34
N ASP A 464 -18.94 -4.52 5.38
CA ASP A 464 -18.41 -3.33 4.71
C ASP A 464 -19.55 -2.38 4.28
N ASN A 465 -20.48 -2.14 5.20
CA ASN A 465 -21.77 -1.51 4.94
C ASN A 465 -21.77 -0.02 5.34
N ASP A 466 -20.94 0.79 4.68
CA ASP A 466 -20.84 2.23 4.90
C ASP A 466 -21.55 3.02 3.79
N LEU A 467 -22.61 3.74 4.14
CA LEU A 467 -23.45 4.52 3.21
C LEU A 467 -23.92 3.72 1.96
N PRO A 468 -24.45 2.50 2.12
CA PRO A 468 -24.82 1.67 0.97
C PRO A 468 -25.88 2.29 0.07
N ILE A 469 -26.78 3.12 0.60
CA ILE A 469 -27.81 3.82 -0.18
C ILE A 469 -27.22 4.70 -1.27
N LEU A 470 -26.03 5.30 -1.04
CA LEU A 470 -25.37 6.13 -2.05
C LEU A 470 -24.84 5.27 -3.20
N ASN A 471 -24.28 4.10 -2.90
CA ASN A 471 -23.80 3.17 -3.92
C ASN A 471 -24.97 2.63 -4.74
N ASP A 472 -26.10 2.29 -4.08
CA ASP A 472 -27.33 1.83 -4.76
C ASP A 472 -27.86 2.92 -5.70
N ALA A 473 -27.98 4.17 -5.24
CA ALA A 473 -28.48 5.28 -6.02
C ALA A 473 -27.58 5.60 -7.23
N VAL A 474 -26.24 5.58 -7.04
CA VAL A 474 -25.28 5.82 -8.11
C VAL A 474 -25.37 4.69 -9.17
N ARG A 475 -25.40 3.42 -8.75
CA ARG A 475 -25.54 2.29 -9.68
C ARG A 475 -26.84 2.35 -10.47
N ASN A 476 -27.97 2.56 -9.77
CA ASN A 476 -29.28 2.57 -10.40
C ASN A 476 -29.40 3.70 -11.43
N TYR A 477 -28.84 4.87 -11.10
CA TYR A 477 -28.83 5.99 -12.04
C TYR A 477 -27.94 5.72 -13.25
N LEU A 478 -26.69 5.29 -13.03
CA LEU A 478 -25.71 5.14 -14.11
C LEU A 478 -26.02 3.93 -15.03
N ALA A 479 -26.49 2.82 -14.46
CA ALA A 479 -26.76 1.60 -15.22
C ALA A 479 -28.12 1.57 -15.88
N TYR A 480 -29.15 2.10 -15.19
CA TYR A 480 -30.56 1.92 -15.56
C TYR A 480 -31.35 3.22 -15.70
N ASP A 481 -30.72 4.38 -15.58
CA ASP A 481 -31.31 5.72 -15.66
C ASP A 481 -32.44 5.95 -14.62
N ILE A 482 -32.43 5.21 -13.50
CA ILE A 482 -33.37 5.38 -12.39
C ILE A 482 -32.98 6.63 -11.61
N PRO A 483 -33.94 7.59 -11.42
CA PRO A 483 -33.62 8.81 -10.68
C PRO A 483 -33.11 8.55 -9.27
N VAL A 484 -32.10 9.31 -8.85
CA VAL A 484 -31.50 9.21 -7.50
C VAL A 484 -32.57 9.38 -6.43
N GLU A 485 -33.49 10.36 -6.63
CA GLU A 485 -34.61 10.65 -5.72
C GLU A 485 -35.51 9.43 -5.55
N GLN A 486 -35.76 8.69 -6.63
CA GLN A 486 -36.60 7.49 -6.57
C GLN A 486 -35.94 6.43 -5.70
N THR A 487 -34.67 6.07 -5.96
CA THR A 487 -33.94 5.05 -5.19
C THR A 487 -33.91 5.39 -3.69
N ILE A 488 -33.63 6.67 -3.35
CA ILE A 488 -33.47 7.08 -1.95
C ILE A 488 -34.82 7.20 -1.23
N ASN A 489 -35.87 7.75 -1.92
CA ASN A 489 -37.16 7.94 -1.27
C ASN A 489 -37.94 6.64 -1.08
N GLU A 490 -37.81 5.68 -2.00
CA GLU A 490 -38.45 4.37 -1.92
C GLU A 490 -37.74 3.39 -0.98
N CYS A 491 -36.49 3.69 -0.55
CA CYS A 491 -35.74 2.87 0.39
C CYS A 491 -36.37 2.91 1.77
N ASN A 492 -36.73 1.73 2.33
CA ASN A 492 -37.31 1.53 3.65
C ASN A 492 -36.35 0.87 4.66
N GLU A 493 -35.12 0.58 4.23
CA GLU A 493 -34.11 -0.06 5.06
C GLU A 493 -33.27 0.99 5.79
N TYR A 494 -33.48 1.15 7.09
CA TYR A 494 -32.80 2.18 7.89
C TYR A 494 -31.26 2.05 7.84
N ILE A 495 -30.75 0.83 7.95
CA ILE A 495 -29.30 0.52 7.91
C ILE A 495 -28.60 1.07 6.64
N LYS A 496 -29.30 1.20 5.52
CA LYS A 496 -28.70 1.70 4.27
C LYS A 496 -28.27 3.17 4.34
N PHE A 497 -28.80 3.93 5.28
CA PHE A 497 -28.47 5.35 5.47
C PHE A 497 -27.33 5.56 6.47
N GLN A 498 -26.80 4.51 7.09
CA GLN A 498 -25.74 4.62 8.09
C GLN A 498 -24.42 5.10 7.50
N LYS A 499 -23.75 5.99 8.24
CA LYS A 499 -22.34 6.31 8.10
C LYS A 499 -21.60 5.82 9.34
N VAL A 500 -20.61 4.95 9.16
CA VAL A 500 -19.78 4.49 10.27
C VAL A 500 -18.51 5.32 10.37
N ILE A 501 -18.28 5.93 11.50
CA ILE A 501 -17.06 6.68 11.80
C ILE A 501 -16.20 5.91 12.79
N LYS A 502 -14.87 6.04 12.62
CA LYS A 502 -13.86 5.45 13.51
C LYS A 502 -12.77 6.46 13.79
N LEU A 503 -12.47 6.64 15.08
CA LEU A 503 -11.37 7.50 15.51
C LEU A 503 -10.03 6.79 15.27
N SER A 504 -9.18 7.39 14.46
CA SER A 504 -7.84 6.86 14.24
C SER A 504 -6.94 7.06 15.47
N ALA A 505 -5.93 6.19 15.65
CA ALA A 505 -5.06 6.17 16.84
C ALA A 505 -4.31 7.48 17.16
N LYS A 506 -4.16 8.36 16.16
CA LYS A 506 -3.51 9.67 16.35
C LYS A 506 -4.38 10.71 17.09
N TYR A 507 -5.68 10.46 17.21
CA TYR A 507 -6.62 11.31 17.93
C TYR A 507 -7.07 10.62 19.22
N LYS A 508 -7.49 11.41 20.23
CA LYS A 508 -7.83 10.88 21.56
C LYS A 508 -9.31 10.98 21.90
N GLU A 509 -10.03 11.92 21.32
CA GLU A 509 -11.38 12.30 21.75
C GLU A 509 -12.30 12.48 20.55
N ILE A 510 -13.56 12.07 20.70
CA ILE A 510 -14.67 12.36 19.78
C ILE A 510 -15.67 13.23 20.54
N TRP A 511 -16.12 14.29 19.89
CA TRP A 511 -17.09 15.24 20.43
C TRP A 511 -18.30 15.33 19.51
N TYR A 512 -19.48 15.36 20.10
CA TYR A 512 -20.73 15.63 19.39
C TYR A 512 -21.30 16.96 19.83
N GLY A 513 -21.72 17.80 18.89
CA GLY A 513 -22.30 19.11 19.17
C GLY A 513 -22.05 20.16 18.10
N ASN A 514 -22.08 21.43 18.50
CA ASN A 514 -21.87 22.56 17.59
C ASN A 514 -20.47 23.14 17.77
N GLY A 515 -19.72 23.20 16.67
CA GLY A 515 -18.38 23.77 16.67
C GLY A 515 -18.38 25.29 16.78
N VAL A 516 -17.55 25.84 17.66
CA VAL A 516 -17.35 27.29 17.83
C VAL A 516 -16.03 27.68 17.14
N SER A 517 -16.14 28.51 16.10
CA SER A 517 -14.99 28.99 15.33
C SER A 517 -14.23 30.10 16.07
N GLY A 518 -12.89 29.96 16.08
CA GLY A 518 -11.99 31.02 16.51
C GLY A 518 -11.68 32.04 15.42
N LYS A 519 -10.70 32.91 15.69
CA LYS A 519 -10.30 34.02 14.79
C LYS A 519 -9.78 33.57 13.41
N ASP A 520 -9.31 32.33 13.28
CA ASP A 520 -8.73 31.77 12.04
C ASP A 520 -9.65 30.78 11.35
N ASN A 521 -10.97 30.85 11.57
CA ASN A 521 -11.96 29.87 11.11
C ASN A 521 -11.70 28.42 11.58
N LYS A 522 -10.80 28.22 12.53
CA LYS A 522 -10.59 26.92 13.17
C LYS A 522 -11.58 26.74 14.30
N ILE A 523 -12.13 25.54 14.41
CA ILE A 523 -13.01 25.19 15.53
C ILE A 523 -12.14 25.04 16.76
N THR A 524 -12.36 25.88 17.77
CA THR A 524 -11.54 25.94 19.00
C THR A 524 -12.23 25.32 20.21
N SER A 525 -13.55 25.16 20.17
CA SER A 525 -14.34 24.48 21.18
C SER A 525 -15.61 23.87 20.58
N ILE A 526 -16.18 22.90 21.27
CA ILE A 526 -17.46 22.27 20.90
C ILE A 526 -18.46 22.57 22.01
N ASN A 527 -19.61 23.11 21.61
CA ASN A 527 -20.77 23.22 22.51
C ASN A 527 -21.57 21.92 22.37
N GLY A 528 -21.28 20.96 23.25
CA GLY A 528 -21.80 19.61 23.16
C GLY A 528 -21.13 18.66 24.17
N GLU A 529 -21.09 17.40 23.87
CA GLU A 529 -20.61 16.33 24.75
C GLU A 529 -19.45 15.53 24.19
N LEU A 530 -18.62 15.01 25.10
CA LEU A 530 -17.56 14.04 24.80
C LEU A 530 -18.21 12.66 24.68
N LEU A 531 -18.00 12.02 23.52
CA LEU A 531 -18.51 10.67 23.28
C LEU A 531 -17.58 9.61 23.87
N LYS A 532 -18.16 8.58 24.43
CA LYS A 532 -17.44 7.36 24.82
C LYS A 532 -17.21 6.48 23.56
N GLY A 533 -16.07 5.78 23.55
CA GLY A 533 -15.75 4.86 22.44
C GLY A 533 -15.11 5.54 21.24
N LYS A 534 -14.71 4.70 20.29
CA LYS A 534 -13.97 5.14 19.07
C LYS A 534 -14.77 4.95 17.79
N VAL A 535 -15.88 4.23 17.85
CA VAL A 535 -16.71 3.91 16.68
C VAL A 535 -18.14 4.35 16.98
N HIS A 536 -18.75 5.04 16.02
CA HIS A 536 -20.14 5.48 16.12
C HIS A 536 -20.84 5.35 14.77
N ARG A 537 -22.14 5.05 14.82
CA ARG A 537 -23.05 5.07 13.67
C ARG A 537 -23.81 6.37 13.66
N VAL A 538 -23.72 7.11 12.55
CA VAL A 538 -24.33 8.42 12.40
C VAL A 538 -25.23 8.49 11.17
N PHE A 539 -26.26 9.34 11.25
CA PHE A 539 -27.27 9.55 10.21
C PHE A 539 -27.53 11.05 10.03
N ALA A 540 -27.81 11.49 8.80
CA ALA A 540 -28.14 12.87 8.51
C ALA A 540 -29.48 13.27 9.14
N SER A 541 -29.56 14.47 9.72
CA SER A 541 -30.74 14.99 10.43
C SER A 541 -31.31 16.25 9.78
N LYS A 542 -32.64 16.32 9.69
CA LYS A 542 -33.37 17.55 9.33
C LYS A 542 -33.44 18.55 10.49
N ARG A 543 -33.19 18.07 11.74
CA ARG A 543 -33.34 18.92 12.94
C ARG A 543 -32.13 19.85 13.02
N GLN A 544 -32.39 21.16 12.97
CA GLN A 544 -31.38 22.19 13.07
C GLN A 544 -30.76 22.27 14.48
N SER A 545 -31.39 21.67 15.47
CA SER A 545 -30.86 21.52 16.84
C SER A 545 -29.74 20.50 16.95
N ASP A 546 -29.67 19.56 16.03
CA ASP A 546 -28.66 18.50 16.06
C ASP A 546 -27.30 19.06 15.63
N GLY A 547 -26.26 18.60 16.30
CA GLY A 547 -24.88 19.00 16.03
C GLY A 547 -24.22 18.15 14.95
N SER A 548 -22.90 18.27 14.88
CA SER A 548 -22.04 17.42 14.07
C SER A 548 -21.04 16.66 14.96
N ILE A 549 -20.15 15.92 14.35
CA ILE A 549 -19.18 15.07 15.06
C ILE A 549 -17.76 15.49 14.75
N TYR A 550 -16.93 15.63 15.79
CA TYR A 550 -15.61 16.20 15.73
C TYR A 550 -14.56 15.33 16.43
N LYS A 551 -13.33 15.38 15.93
CA LYS A 551 -12.16 14.77 16.57
C LYS A 551 -11.23 15.86 17.10
N LEU A 552 -10.71 15.66 18.33
CA LEU A 552 -9.74 16.58 18.92
C LEU A 552 -8.37 16.41 18.27
N LYS A 553 -7.84 17.50 17.74
CA LYS A 553 -6.49 17.61 17.17
C LYS A 553 -5.60 18.44 18.10
N ILE A 554 -4.41 17.94 18.39
CA ILE A 554 -3.41 18.66 19.19
C ILE A 554 -2.15 18.79 18.34
N GLU A 555 -1.84 20.03 17.92
CA GLU A 555 -0.62 20.34 17.17
C GLU A 555 0.21 21.36 17.92
N LYS A 556 1.45 21.02 18.22
CA LYS A 556 2.40 21.91 18.98
C LYS A 556 1.80 22.48 20.27
N GLY A 557 0.99 21.68 20.97
CA GLY A 557 0.32 22.08 22.21
C GLY A 557 -0.97 22.88 22.04
N VAL A 558 -1.37 23.21 20.81
CA VAL A 558 -2.62 23.93 20.50
C VAL A 558 -3.73 22.91 20.22
N LYS A 559 -4.86 23.04 20.93
CA LYS A 559 -6.06 22.23 20.72
C LYS A 559 -6.92 22.87 19.63
N SER A 560 -7.41 22.06 18.72
CA SER A 560 -8.45 22.40 17.73
C SER A 560 -9.32 21.20 17.46
N TYR A 561 -10.49 21.41 16.86
CA TYR A 561 -11.42 20.34 16.52
C TYR A 561 -11.61 20.29 15.01
N GLU A 562 -11.59 19.07 14.45
CA GLU A 562 -11.86 18.84 13.03
C GLU A 562 -13.13 17.99 12.91
N GLN A 563 -14.07 18.41 12.09
CA GLN A 563 -15.23 17.58 11.74
C GLN A 563 -14.74 16.31 11.02
N PHE A 564 -15.41 15.19 11.26
CA PHE A 564 -15.11 13.99 10.47
C PHE A 564 -15.47 14.23 9.01
N ALA A 565 -14.59 13.82 8.10
CA ALA A 565 -14.81 13.98 6.67
C ALA A 565 -16.07 13.21 6.20
N ASN A 566 -16.77 13.78 5.22
CA ASN A 566 -17.96 13.17 4.62
C ASN A 566 -19.07 12.86 5.64
N THR A 567 -19.21 13.70 6.66
CA THR A 567 -20.35 13.67 7.60
C THR A 567 -21.24 14.89 7.42
N PRO A 568 -22.56 14.77 7.62
CA PRO A 568 -23.48 15.90 7.51
C PRO A 568 -23.24 16.97 8.58
N THR A 569 -23.68 18.19 8.31
CA THR A 569 -23.59 19.32 9.25
C THR A 569 -24.50 19.10 10.46
N HIS A 570 -25.67 18.51 10.22
CA HIS A 570 -26.61 18.10 11.27
C HIS A 570 -26.75 16.57 11.18
N LEU A 571 -26.46 15.90 12.27
CA LEU A 571 -26.52 14.45 12.36
C LEU A 571 -26.99 13.99 13.75
N PHE A 572 -27.50 12.79 13.81
CA PHE A 572 -27.77 12.09 15.07
C PHE A 572 -27.02 10.76 15.11
N ILE A 573 -26.78 10.28 16.31
CA ILE A 573 -26.05 9.03 16.59
C ILE A 573 -27.06 7.97 16.97
N ASP A 574 -26.98 6.80 16.39
CA ASP A 574 -27.72 5.62 16.79
C ASP A 574 -26.79 4.40 16.79
N ASN A 575 -26.29 4.07 17.98
CA ASN A 575 -25.38 2.95 18.21
C ASN A 575 -26.10 1.65 18.59
N GLU A 576 -27.43 1.68 18.72
CA GLU A 576 -28.23 0.50 18.99
C GLU A 576 -28.47 -0.30 17.71
N ASP A 577 -28.93 -1.56 17.85
CA ASP A 577 -29.35 -2.39 16.72
C ASP A 577 -30.34 -1.64 15.82
N VAL A 578 -30.08 -1.63 14.53
CA VAL A 578 -30.88 -0.89 13.52
C VAL A 578 -31.65 -1.77 12.55
N HIS A 579 -31.60 -3.11 12.69
CA HIS A 579 -32.21 -4.03 11.74
C HIS A 579 -33.72 -3.89 11.64
N ASP A 580 -34.42 -3.85 12.79
CA ASP A 580 -35.88 -3.78 12.87
C ASP A 580 -36.41 -2.37 13.10
N LYS A 581 -35.53 -1.35 13.09
CA LYS A 581 -35.94 0.04 13.29
C LYS A 581 -36.54 0.62 12.00
N SER A 582 -37.65 1.31 12.13
CA SER A 582 -38.19 2.14 11.06
C SER A 582 -37.34 3.40 10.88
N ILE A 583 -37.30 3.91 9.65
CA ILE A 583 -36.61 5.16 9.33
C ILE A 583 -37.25 6.32 10.12
N PRO A 584 -36.51 7.07 10.94
CA PRO A 584 -37.03 8.23 11.66
C PRO A 584 -37.51 9.32 10.70
N GLU A 585 -38.61 9.99 10.99
CA GLU A 585 -39.17 11.09 10.18
C GLU A 585 -38.18 12.27 10.00
N TYR A 586 -37.30 12.45 10.96
CA TYR A 586 -36.28 13.49 10.94
C TYR A 586 -35.00 13.09 10.21
N LEU A 587 -34.89 11.87 9.64
CA LEU A 587 -33.80 11.52 8.73
C LEU A 587 -33.83 12.43 7.51
N ASP A 588 -32.69 13.03 7.16
CA ASP A 588 -32.56 13.95 6.05
C ASP A 588 -32.23 13.20 4.74
N LYS A 589 -33.24 12.70 4.05
CA LYS A 589 -33.06 12.04 2.74
C LYS A 589 -32.50 12.98 1.67
N GLU A 590 -32.74 14.29 1.77
CA GLU A 590 -32.20 15.26 0.81
C GLU A 590 -30.67 15.36 0.86
N TYR A 591 -30.08 15.23 2.05
CA TYR A 591 -28.63 15.10 2.19
C TYR A 591 -28.06 13.96 1.35
N TYR A 592 -28.68 12.76 1.41
CA TYR A 592 -28.21 11.60 0.65
C TYR A 592 -28.42 11.76 -0.85
N ILE A 593 -29.52 12.38 -1.28
CA ILE A 593 -29.78 12.72 -2.69
C ILE A 593 -28.65 13.61 -3.22
N ASN A 594 -28.30 14.66 -2.49
CA ASN A 594 -27.26 15.59 -2.89
C ASN A 594 -25.87 14.93 -2.91
N GLU A 595 -25.55 14.07 -1.93
CA GLU A 595 -24.29 13.33 -1.91
C GLU A 595 -24.20 12.28 -3.03
N ALA A 596 -25.31 11.61 -3.39
CA ALA A 596 -25.34 10.70 -4.51
C ALA A 596 -25.12 11.42 -5.85
N LYS A 597 -25.77 12.59 -6.04
CA LYS A 597 -25.54 13.45 -7.23
C LYS A 597 -24.08 13.88 -7.34
N LYS A 598 -23.48 14.35 -6.25
CA LYS A 598 -22.04 14.69 -6.22
C LYS A 598 -21.16 13.48 -6.60
N ARG A 599 -21.48 12.26 -6.12
CA ARG A 599 -20.73 11.06 -6.49
C ARG A 599 -20.88 10.72 -7.97
N ILE A 600 -22.07 10.92 -8.55
CA ILE A 600 -22.30 10.73 -9.99
C ILE A 600 -21.45 11.73 -10.78
N ASP A 601 -21.48 13.01 -10.41
CA ASP A 601 -20.64 14.03 -11.05
C ASP A 601 -19.16 13.68 -10.97
N MET A 602 -18.65 13.26 -9.79
CA MET A 602 -17.28 12.82 -9.60
C MET A 602 -16.93 11.57 -10.41
N PHE A 603 -17.90 10.69 -10.65
CA PHE A 603 -17.70 9.44 -11.39
C PHE A 603 -17.64 9.68 -12.90
N LEU A 604 -18.49 10.57 -13.40
CA LEU A 604 -18.60 10.89 -14.83
C LEU A 604 -17.59 11.95 -15.27
N THR A 605 -17.15 12.80 -14.35
CA THR A 605 -16.12 13.80 -14.67
C THR A 605 -14.81 13.05 -14.88
N LYS A 606 -14.35 13.04 -16.11
CA LYS A 606 -12.96 12.70 -16.37
C LYS A 606 -12.14 13.86 -15.82
N ASP A 607 -11.26 13.55 -14.88
CA ASP A 607 -10.16 14.45 -14.60
C ASP A 607 -9.52 14.67 -15.98
N GLU A 608 -9.66 15.88 -16.53
CA GLU A 608 -8.66 16.28 -17.50
C GLU A 608 -7.36 15.96 -16.77
N GLU A 609 -6.61 14.95 -17.24
CA GLU A 609 -5.23 14.85 -16.81
C GLU A 609 -4.71 16.25 -17.05
N LYS A 610 -4.54 16.99 -15.98
CA LYS A 610 -3.60 18.08 -16.01
C LYS A 610 -2.32 17.34 -16.33
N ILE A 611 -2.02 17.23 -17.62
CA ILE A 611 -0.67 17.02 -18.09
C ILE A 611 0.09 17.90 -17.14
N ASP A 612 1.00 17.34 -16.35
CA ASP A 612 1.83 18.18 -15.49
C ASP A 612 2.56 19.12 -16.44
N GLU A 613 1.88 20.23 -16.76
CA GLU A 613 2.40 21.25 -17.67
C GLU A 613 3.62 21.92 -17.06
N THR A 614 3.93 21.58 -15.79
CA THR A 614 5.07 22.15 -15.08
C THR A 614 6.38 22.02 -15.87
N PRO A 615 6.73 20.87 -16.49
CA PRO A 615 7.93 20.79 -17.32
C PRO A 615 7.88 21.72 -18.53
N TYR A 616 6.73 21.81 -19.19
CA TYR A 616 6.55 22.70 -20.36
C TYR A 616 6.56 24.18 -19.95
N ILE A 617 5.88 24.51 -18.85
CA ILE A 617 5.89 25.86 -18.28
C ILE A 617 7.30 26.27 -17.88
N LEU A 618 8.06 25.37 -17.24
CA LEU A 618 9.44 25.67 -16.84
C LEU A 618 10.35 25.82 -18.06
N PHE A 619 10.20 24.96 -19.06
CA PHE A 619 10.96 25.06 -20.32
C PHE A 619 10.64 26.38 -21.06
N ASP A 620 9.36 26.76 -21.12
CA ASP A 620 8.93 28.03 -21.70
C ASP A 620 9.48 29.22 -20.92
N CYS A 621 9.41 29.19 -19.57
CA CYS A 621 10.05 30.19 -18.72
C CYS A 621 11.56 30.30 -18.96
N MET A 622 12.26 29.17 -19.15
CA MET A 622 13.69 29.14 -19.46
C MET A 622 13.99 29.78 -20.80
N ASN A 623 13.27 29.42 -21.86
CA ASN A 623 13.47 29.94 -23.21
C ASN A 623 13.20 31.45 -23.30
N GLN A 624 12.32 31.96 -22.46
CA GLN A 624 11.97 33.39 -22.42
C GLN A 624 12.80 34.20 -21.45
N SER A 625 13.81 33.62 -20.79
CA SER A 625 14.60 34.29 -19.76
C SER A 625 16.08 34.26 -20.08
N SER A 626 16.71 35.45 -20.09
CA SER A 626 18.17 35.61 -20.29
C SER A 626 18.95 35.47 -18.99
N THR A 627 18.30 35.66 -17.84
CA THR A 627 18.90 35.58 -16.51
C THR A 627 18.09 34.65 -15.59
N PHE A 628 18.77 34.09 -14.57
CA PHE A 628 18.10 33.27 -13.58
C PHE A 628 17.06 34.07 -12.74
N TYR A 629 17.29 35.35 -12.56
CA TYR A 629 16.32 36.26 -11.94
C TYR A 629 15.01 36.33 -12.74
N GLU A 630 15.10 36.57 -14.07
CA GLU A 630 13.93 36.59 -14.95
C GLU A 630 13.19 35.26 -14.98
N PHE A 631 13.94 34.16 -15.02
CA PHE A 631 13.38 32.81 -14.95
C PHE A 631 12.55 32.61 -13.68
N LEU A 632 13.11 32.93 -12.50
CA LEU A 632 12.38 32.78 -11.22
C LEU A 632 11.15 33.71 -11.16
N LYS A 633 11.24 34.94 -11.71
CA LYS A 633 10.11 35.87 -11.77
C LYS A 633 8.96 35.29 -12.59
N LYS A 634 9.22 34.78 -13.79
CA LYS A 634 8.23 34.13 -14.65
C LYS A 634 7.65 32.88 -14.01
N CYS A 635 8.48 32.06 -13.36
CA CYS A 635 7.99 30.88 -12.63
C CYS A 635 6.99 31.26 -11.54
N LEU A 636 7.21 32.34 -10.78
CA LEU A 636 6.26 32.81 -9.78
C LEU A 636 4.97 33.34 -10.41
N GLU A 637 5.05 34.07 -11.52
CA GLU A 637 3.88 34.55 -12.29
C GLU A 637 3.01 33.36 -12.76
N LYS A 638 3.66 32.25 -13.13
CA LYS A 638 3.01 30.99 -13.51
C LYS A 638 2.65 30.10 -12.30
N LYS A 639 2.75 30.60 -11.07
CA LYS A 639 2.42 29.90 -9.81
C LYS A 639 3.26 28.64 -9.53
N ILE A 640 4.45 28.53 -10.09
CA ILE A 640 5.38 27.44 -9.77
C ILE A 640 5.86 27.59 -8.33
N THR A 641 5.70 26.53 -7.54
CA THR A 641 6.03 26.58 -6.11
C THR A 641 7.54 26.44 -5.84
N LYS A 642 8.00 26.98 -4.69
CA LYS A 642 9.39 26.79 -4.25
C LYS A 642 9.83 25.33 -4.26
N LYS A 643 8.95 24.41 -3.86
CA LYS A 643 9.24 22.97 -3.80
C LYS A 643 9.50 22.37 -5.19
N VAL A 644 8.71 22.78 -6.17
CA VAL A 644 8.86 22.35 -7.57
C VAL A 644 10.17 22.91 -8.15
N LEU A 645 10.44 24.20 -7.97
CA LEU A 645 11.71 24.82 -8.41
C LEU A 645 12.91 24.10 -7.80
N GLU A 646 12.85 23.72 -6.52
CA GLU A 646 13.92 22.96 -5.85
C GLU A 646 14.17 21.62 -6.52
N GLN A 647 13.13 20.89 -6.90
CA GLN A 647 13.24 19.61 -7.58
C GLN A 647 13.98 19.76 -8.93
N TYR A 648 13.62 20.76 -9.72
CA TYR A 648 14.25 21.00 -11.02
C TYR A 648 15.71 21.47 -10.90
N LEU A 649 16.03 22.27 -9.88
CA LEU A 649 17.42 22.67 -9.59
C LEU A 649 18.28 21.47 -9.16
N ILE A 650 17.76 20.60 -8.31
CA ILE A 650 18.45 19.37 -7.88
C ILE A 650 18.60 18.37 -9.04
N ALA A 651 17.64 18.33 -9.96
CA ALA A 651 17.72 17.54 -11.19
C ALA A 651 18.72 18.13 -12.22
N ASP A 652 19.41 19.23 -11.88
CA ASP A 652 20.37 19.95 -12.74
C ASP A 652 19.78 20.48 -14.07
N CYS A 653 18.45 20.71 -14.09
CA CYS A 653 17.75 21.18 -15.30
C CYS A 653 18.00 22.66 -15.63
N CYS A 654 18.56 23.46 -14.70
CA CYS A 654 18.75 24.90 -14.85
C CYS A 654 20.24 25.31 -14.96
N ASN A 655 21.12 24.40 -15.32
CA ASN A 655 22.58 24.59 -15.39
C ASN A 655 23.03 25.67 -16.36
N ILE A 656 22.20 26.06 -17.33
CA ILE A 656 22.44 27.18 -18.24
C ILE A 656 22.63 28.54 -17.50
N TYR A 657 22.08 28.69 -16.30
CA TYR A 657 22.18 29.91 -15.49
C TYR A 657 23.32 29.83 -14.45
N GLY A 658 23.88 28.68 -14.18
CA GLY A 658 24.95 28.48 -13.20
C GLY A 658 24.91 27.12 -12.54
N LYS A 659 25.84 26.91 -11.61
CA LYS A 659 25.96 25.65 -10.85
C LYS A 659 24.85 25.52 -9.79
N THR A 660 24.39 24.33 -9.54
CA THR A 660 23.23 24.04 -8.69
C THR A 660 23.29 24.68 -7.29
N LYS A 661 24.45 24.67 -6.61
CA LYS A 661 24.62 25.33 -5.30
C LYS A 661 24.33 26.82 -5.35
N LYS A 662 24.92 27.53 -6.34
CA LYS A 662 24.66 28.95 -6.59
C LYS A 662 23.19 29.23 -6.79
N LEU A 663 22.53 28.45 -7.65
CA LEU A 663 21.12 28.63 -7.99
C LEU A 663 20.18 28.39 -6.80
N LEU A 664 20.46 27.40 -5.97
CA LEU A 664 19.68 27.12 -4.75
C LEU A 664 19.80 28.26 -3.73
N ILE A 665 21.03 28.76 -3.48
CA ILE A 665 21.28 29.89 -2.57
C ILE A 665 20.59 31.15 -3.08
N PHE A 666 20.73 31.45 -4.37
CA PHE A 666 20.08 32.63 -4.96
C PHE A 666 18.56 32.56 -4.92
N ARG A 667 17.97 31.41 -5.23
CA ARG A 667 16.54 31.18 -5.11
C ARG A 667 16.01 31.54 -3.71
N ASP A 668 16.74 31.17 -2.66
CA ASP A 668 16.33 31.49 -1.29
C ASP A 668 16.36 32.99 -1.00
N TYR A 669 17.37 33.73 -1.47
CA TYR A 669 17.40 35.18 -1.38
C TYR A 669 16.29 35.83 -2.23
N PHE A 670 16.06 35.33 -3.43
CA PHE A 670 14.96 35.78 -4.29
C PHE A 670 13.61 35.64 -3.59
N MET A 671 13.31 34.51 -2.98
CA MET A 671 12.05 34.30 -2.24
C MET A 671 11.89 35.20 -1.00
N ILE A 672 12.98 35.72 -0.46
CA ILE A 672 12.96 36.65 0.67
C ILE A 672 12.72 38.10 0.19
N LEU A 673 13.33 38.51 -0.93
CA LEU A 673 13.46 39.89 -1.36
C LEU A 673 12.49 40.30 -2.46
N ASN A 674 12.13 39.41 -3.37
CA ASN A 674 11.31 39.73 -4.53
C ASN A 674 10.00 40.42 -4.15
N GLY A 675 9.78 41.63 -4.73
CA GLY A 675 8.61 42.49 -4.46
C GLY A 675 8.64 43.15 -3.07
N LYS A 676 9.76 43.18 -2.36
CA LYS A 676 9.90 43.81 -1.04
C LYS A 676 10.57 45.18 -1.15
N ASP A 677 9.78 46.21 -1.09
CA ASP A 677 10.24 47.60 -1.05
C ASP A 677 10.60 48.13 0.37
N LYS A 678 10.25 47.29 1.39
CA LYS A 678 10.49 47.63 2.79
C LYS A 678 10.82 46.43 3.64
N MET A 679 11.82 46.59 4.55
CA MET A 679 12.20 45.53 5.48
C MET A 679 12.60 46.10 6.82
N THR A 680 12.10 45.53 7.95
CA THR A 680 12.57 45.94 9.29
C THR A 680 13.96 45.40 9.55
N LEU A 681 14.75 46.13 10.37
CA LEU A 681 16.10 45.74 10.77
C LEU A 681 16.10 44.33 11.44
N ASN A 682 15.09 44.05 12.25
CA ASN A 682 14.92 42.73 12.88
C ASN A 682 14.69 41.62 11.83
N THR A 683 13.85 41.86 10.82
CA THR A 683 13.60 40.91 9.74
C THR A 683 14.83 40.68 8.88
N LEU A 684 15.57 41.74 8.57
CA LEU A 684 16.82 41.65 7.82
C LEU A 684 17.83 40.75 8.57
N ASN A 685 18.08 41.03 9.84
CA ASN A 685 19.05 40.29 10.66
C ASN A 685 18.60 38.81 10.91
N LYS A 686 17.31 38.57 10.97
CA LYS A 686 16.77 37.21 11.18
C LYS A 686 16.87 36.35 9.92
N LYS A 687 16.54 36.91 8.75
CA LYS A 687 16.41 36.18 7.48
C LYS A 687 17.69 36.15 6.64
N ILE A 688 18.51 37.17 6.72
CA ILE A 688 19.78 37.30 5.98
C ILE A 688 20.93 37.18 6.97
N LYS A 689 21.74 36.13 6.81
CA LYS A 689 22.89 35.86 7.70
C LYS A 689 24.22 36.34 7.14
N ASP A 690 24.32 36.40 5.82
CA ASP A 690 25.50 36.86 5.10
C ASP A 690 25.59 38.39 5.15
N ASP A 691 26.69 38.91 5.69
CA ASP A 691 26.87 40.35 5.86
C ASP A 691 27.13 41.08 4.53
N ASN A 692 27.70 40.42 3.52
CA ASN A 692 27.86 41.01 2.18
C ASN A 692 26.49 41.20 1.54
N VAL A 693 25.60 40.17 1.65
CA VAL A 693 24.23 40.28 1.16
C VAL A 693 23.45 41.36 1.92
N LYS A 694 23.62 41.50 3.24
CA LYS A 694 23.01 42.59 4.02
C LYS A 694 23.47 43.95 3.50
N ASN A 695 24.78 44.12 3.29
CA ASN A 695 25.37 45.38 2.82
C ASN A 695 24.81 45.76 1.43
N ILE A 696 24.62 44.82 0.54
CA ILE A 696 23.97 45.06 -0.79
C ILE A 696 22.55 45.57 -0.60
N ILE A 697 21.75 44.94 0.28
CA ILE A 697 20.37 45.36 0.53
C ILE A 697 20.35 46.77 1.14
N ILE A 698 21.24 47.05 2.12
CA ILE A 698 21.35 48.35 2.76
C ILE A 698 21.76 49.44 1.78
N SER A 699 22.76 49.18 0.91
CA SER A 699 23.27 50.15 -0.07
C SER A 699 22.22 50.51 -1.15
N ASN A 700 21.28 49.60 -1.42
CA ASN A 700 20.19 49.77 -2.36
C ASN A 700 18.86 50.15 -1.67
N SER A 701 18.89 50.75 -0.48
CA SER A 701 17.72 51.12 0.31
C SER A 701 17.96 52.44 1.07
N GLU A 702 16.89 53.01 1.62
CA GLU A 702 16.91 54.19 2.49
C GLU A 702 16.54 53.77 3.92
N ILE A 703 17.32 54.27 4.90
CA ILE A 703 16.98 54.04 6.30
C ILE A 703 15.81 54.90 6.73
N SER A 704 14.84 54.33 7.44
CA SER A 704 13.70 55.12 7.95
C SER A 704 14.14 56.15 9.00
N LYS A 705 13.39 57.23 9.18
CA LYS A 705 13.64 58.30 10.20
C LYS A 705 13.76 57.73 11.61
N SER A 706 13.14 56.59 11.89
CA SER A 706 13.22 55.92 13.21
C SER A 706 14.42 54.96 13.35
N GLY A 707 15.19 54.72 12.30
CA GLY A 707 16.31 53.74 12.27
C GLY A 707 15.88 52.26 12.36
N LYS A 708 14.56 51.98 12.35
CA LYS A 708 14.03 50.62 12.60
C LYS A 708 13.72 49.79 11.34
N SER A 709 13.78 50.42 10.18
CA SER A 709 13.50 49.74 8.88
C SER A 709 14.26 50.38 7.74
N TYR A 710 14.49 49.60 6.70
CA TYR A 710 14.96 50.04 5.39
C TYR A 710 13.72 50.15 4.47
N ASN A 711 13.59 51.29 3.77
CA ASN A 711 12.50 51.59 2.84
C ASN A 711 13.08 51.80 1.44
N ASN A 712 12.22 51.88 0.43
CA ASN A 712 12.59 52.12 -0.97
C ASN A 712 13.68 51.13 -1.44
N ILE A 713 13.60 49.87 -0.96
CA ILE A 713 14.55 48.83 -1.35
C ILE A 713 14.42 48.59 -2.85
N ASN A 714 15.49 48.87 -3.60
CA ASN A 714 15.56 48.42 -4.98
C ASN A 714 15.90 46.92 -4.99
N TYR A 715 14.88 46.08 -4.81
CA TYR A 715 15.07 44.64 -4.68
C TYR A 715 15.60 43.98 -5.97
N GLU A 716 15.25 44.51 -7.17
CA GLU A 716 15.75 43.98 -8.44
C GLU A 716 17.25 44.18 -8.55
N LYS A 717 17.72 45.41 -8.32
CA LYS A 717 19.14 45.71 -8.32
C LYS A 717 19.87 44.91 -7.26
N SER A 718 19.32 44.82 -6.05
CA SER A 718 19.91 44.05 -4.96
C SER A 718 20.06 42.59 -5.31
N LEU A 719 19.02 41.96 -5.94
CA LEU A 719 19.05 40.57 -6.34
C LEU A 719 20.06 40.27 -7.42
N LEU A 720 20.22 41.19 -8.41
CA LEU A 720 21.26 41.04 -9.45
C LEU A 720 22.66 41.09 -8.83
N GLU A 721 22.93 42.07 -7.98
CA GLU A 721 24.21 42.17 -7.27
C GLU A 721 24.47 40.96 -6.33
N ILE A 722 23.45 40.45 -5.67
CA ILE A 722 23.57 39.24 -4.84
C ILE A 722 23.89 38.02 -5.72
N PHE A 723 23.28 37.88 -6.89
CA PHE A 723 23.61 36.79 -7.80
C PHE A 723 25.10 36.79 -8.19
N ASP A 724 25.65 37.96 -8.43
CA ASP A 724 27.05 38.10 -8.85
C ASP A 724 28.04 37.69 -7.75
N ILE A 725 27.75 38.00 -6.49
CA ILE A 725 28.66 37.66 -5.38
C ILE A 725 28.57 36.20 -4.92
N ILE A 726 27.50 35.47 -5.25
CA ILE A 726 27.41 34.05 -4.87
C ILE A 726 28.40 33.22 -5.72
N PRO A 727 29.32 32.45 -5.11
CA PRO A 727 30.24 31.59 -5.84
C PRO A 727 29.54 30.62 -6.78
N ASN A 728 30.06 30.49 -8.01
CA ASN A 728 29.49 29.57 -8.98
C ASN A 728 30.04 28.16 -8.76
N GLU A 729 29.54 27.50 -7.72
CA GLU A 729 29.97 26.19 -7.25
C GLU A 729 28.83 25.18 -7.36
N ASN A 730 29.21 23.91 -7.56
CA ASN A 730 28.29 22.81 -7.40
C ASN A 730 28.13 22.39 -5.93
N ILE A 731 27.03 21.69 -5.65
CA ILE A 731 26.92 20.88 -4.45
C ILE A 731 27.95 19.75 -4.56
N ASN A 732 28.46 19.28 -3.41
CA ASN A 732 29.31 18.09 -3.40
C ASN A 732 28.61 16.93 -4.12
N PRO A 733 29.30 16.20 -5.00
CA PRO A 733 28.73 15.08 -5.75
C PRO A 733 27.96 14.08 -4.87
N TYR A 734 28.44 13.80 -3.70
CA TYR A 734 27.74 12.95 -2.74
C TYR A 734 26.39 13.54 -2.29
N GLU A 735 26.38 14.82 -1.95
CA GLU A 735 25.15 15.49 -1.48
C GLU A 735 24.10 15.53 -2.60
N ILE A 736 24.51 15.86 -3.85
CA ILE A 736 23.56 15.93 -4.97
C ILE A 736 23.00 14.55 -5.31
N MET A 737 23.83 13.49 -5.32
CA MET A 737 23.37 12.13 -5.57
C MET A 737 22.45 11.64 -4.45
N THR A 738 22.76 11.93 -3.19
CA THR A 738 21.91 11.63 -2.05
C THR A 738 20.57 12.38 -2.11
N MET A 739 20.60 13.67 -2.51
CA MET A 739 19.38 14.45 -2.71
C MET A 739 18.54 13.90 -3.87
N GLN A 740 19.18 13.45 -4.96
CA GLN A 740 18.51 12.85 -6.09
C GLN A 740 17.85 11.52 -5.71
N ILE A 741 18.54 10.64 -5.00
CA ILE A 741 17.94 9.38 -4.49
C ILE A 741 16.73 9.68 -3.60
N ASN A 742 16.88 10.58 -2.63
CA ASN A 742 15.81 10.90 -1.69
C ASN A 742 14.59 11.55 -2.36
N LYS A 743 14.79 12.26 -3.49
CA LYS A 743 13.72 12.97 -4.21
C LYS A 743 13.13 12.19 -5.39
N PHE A 744 13.96 11.42 -6.10
CA PHE A 744 13.62 10.80 -7.38
C PHE A 744 13.83 9.29 -7.39
N ASP A 745 14.29 8.71 -6.27
CA ASP A 745 14.67 7.30 -6.17
C ASP A 745 15.66 6.83 -7.26
N SER A 746 16.41 7.78 -7.81
CA SER A 746 17.38 7.55 -8.89
C SER A 746 18.48 8.59 -8.85
N VAL A 747 19.69 8.20 -9.29
CA VAL A 747 20.82 9.11 -9.50
C VAL A 747 20.92 9.48 -10.96
N ARG A 748 21.07 10.78 -11.25
CA ARG A 748 21.23 11.32 -12.61
C ARG A 748 22.53 12.11 -12.77
N TYR A 749 23.23 12.36 -11.67
CA TYR A 749 24.48 13.10 -11.67
C TYR A 749 25.58 12.34 -12.40
N ILE A 750 26.18 12.95 -13.43
CA ILE A 750 27.29 12.41 -14.19
C ILE A 750 28.40 13.45 -14.20
N ASP A 751 29.63 13.03 -13.92
CA ASP A 751 30.85 13.85 -14.06
C ASP A 751 31.86 13.19 -15.03
N PRO A 752 31.77 13.49 -16.32
CA PRO A 752 32.63 12.87 -17.34
C PRO A 752 34.10 13.30 -17.23
N LEU A 753 34.43 14.31 -16.43
CA LEU A 753 35.80 14.83 -16.25
C LEU A 753 36.59 14.06 -15.19
N LEU A 754 35.94 13.14 -14.44
CA LEU A 754 36.61 12.28 -13.47
C LEU A 754 37.75 11.47 -14.16
N LYS A 755 38.96 11.49 -13.56
CA LYS A 755 40.11 10.73 -14.07
C LYS A 755 39.88 9.23 -13.89
N ASN A 756 39.43 8.82 -12.71
CA ASN A 756 39.21 7.42 -12.36
C ASN A 756 37.72 7.11 -12.30
N ASP A 757 37.38 5.85 -12.45
CA ASP A 757 36.00 5.36 -12.25
C ASP A 757 35.66 5.34 -10.78
N MET A 758 34.80 6.27 -10.36
CA MET A 758 34.22 6.33 -9.02
C MET A 758 32.81 5.76 -9.04
N TRP A 759 32.51 4.97 -8.03
CA TRP A 759 31.25 4.26 -7.93
C TRP A 759 30.49 4.67 -6.69
N PHE A 760 29.24 5.11 -6.87
CA PHE A 760 28.33 5.39 -5.78
C PHE A 760 27.55 4.10 -5.45
N VAL A 761 27.57 3.69 -4.19
CA VAL A 761 26.88 2.50 -3.69
C VAL A 761 25.40 2.80 -3.54
N LEU A 762 24.60 2.36 -4.48
CA LEU A 762 23.15 2.54 -4.46
C LEU A 762 22.48 1.62 -3.44
N ASN A 763 22.97 0.38 -3.36
CA ASN A 763 22.40 -0.59 -2.43
C ASN A 763 23.44 -1.66 -2.05
N THR A 764 23.47 -1.99 -0.77
CA THR A 764 24.32 -3.04 -0.21
C THR A 764 23.44 -4.17 0.31
N ARG A 765 23.62 -5.36 -0.24
CA ARG A 765 22.78 -6.51 0.09
C ARG A 765 23.59 -7.65 0.63
N ASN A 766 22.99 -8.38 1.56
CA ASN A 766 23.45 -9.63 2.11
C ASN A 766 24.82 -9.60 2.79
N VAL A 767 24.81 -9.40 4.09
CA VAL A 767 26.01 -9.40 4.96
C VAL A 767 26.78 -10.73 4.90
N ILE A 768 26.13 -11.85 4.53
CA ILE A 768 26.76 -13.19 4.46
C ILE A 768 27.45 -13.41 3.10
N ALA A 769 26.88 -12.92 2.00
CA ALA A 769 27.46 -12.92 0.66
C ALA A 769 27.23 -11.52 0.03
N PRO A 770 28.09 -10.56 0.36
CA PRO A 770 27.83 -9.15 0.04
C PRO A 770 27.82 -8.89 -1.46
N ASN A 771 26.73 -8.26 -1.88
CA ASN A 771 26.49 -7.83 -3.24
C ASN A 771 26.15 -6.35 -3.24
N LEU A 772 26.53 -5.66 -4.29
CA LEU A 772 26.33 -4.22 -4.45
C LEU A 772 25.56 -3.94 -5.74
N ILE A 773 24.71 -2.94 -5.67
CA ILE A 773 24.30 -2.18 -6.86
C ILE A 773 25.09 -0.89 -6.81
N ILE A 774 25.88 -0.62 -7.82
CA ILE A 774 26.78 0.53 -7.89
C ILE A 774 26.52 1.35 -9.14
N TYR A 775 26.64 2.66 -9.01
CA TYR A 775 26.45 3.64 -10.06
C TYR A 775 27.79 4.29 -10.41
N ASN A 776 28.19 4.21 -11.66
CA ASN A 776 29.42 4.86 -12.13
C ASN A 776 29.18 6.36 -12.30
N ILE A 777 29.86 7.17 -11.48
CA ILE A 777 29.67 8.62 -11.47
C ILE A 777 30.16 9.27 -12.78
N LYS A 778 31.09 8.63 -13.51
CA LYS A 778 31.66 9.17 -14.72
C LYS A 778 30.77 9.04 -15.96
N ASN A 779 30.06 7.91 -16.08
CA ASN A 779 29.31 7.58 -17.30
C ASN A 779 27.82 7.24 -17.03
N GLY A 780 27.42 7.15 -15.77
CA GLY A 780 26.06 6.83 -15.39
C GLY A 780 25.69 5.35 -15.51
N GLU A 781 26.65 4.45 -15.68
CA GLU A 781 26.45 3.01 -15.77
C GLU A 781 26.09 2.44 -14.41
N ILE A 782 25.10 1.55 -14.38
CA ILE A 782 24.74 0.80 -13.19
C ILE A 782 25.25 -0.62 -13.34
N GLN A 783 25.97 -1.09 -12.34
CA GLN A 783 26.50 -2.45 -12.31
C GLN A 783 26.08 -3.19 -11.04
N TYR A 784 25.90 -4.47 -11.20
CA TYR A 784 25.73 -5.42 -10.13
C TYR A 784 27.04 -6.16 -9.88
N ARG A 785 27.59 -6.05 -8.68
CA ARG A 785 28.91 -6.62 -8.35
C ARG A 785 28.89 -7.39 -7.04
N LYS A 786 29.57 -8.51 -7.00
CA LYS A 786 29.87 -9.19 -5.73
C LYS A 786 31.10 -8.60 -5.07
N VAL A 787 31.17 -8.72 -3.74
CA VAL A 787 32.36 -8.32 -2.98
C VAL A 787 32.93 -9.54 -2.25
N ASP A 788 34.26 -9.64 -2.21
CA ASP A 788 34.91 -10.69 -1.42
C ASP A 788 34.51 -10.60 0.04
N LYS A 789 34.03 -11.71 0.59
CA LYS A 789 33.47 -11.76 1.94
C LYS A 789 34.47 -11.37 3.04
N LYS A 790 35.76 -11.66 2.84
CA LYS A 790 36.80 -11.36 3.84
C LYS A 790 37.04 -9.85 3.89
N ILE A 791 37.08 -9.22 2.71
CA ILE A 791 37.30 -7.77 2.59
C ILE A 791 36.10 -7.02 3.10
N PHE A 792 34.87 -7.44 2.74
CA PHE A 792 33.65 -6.81 3.23
C PHE A 792 33.49 -6.90 4.76
N LYS A 793 33.98 -7.98 5.39
CA LYS A 793 34.01 -8.07 6.86
C LYS A 793 34.97 -7.10 7.53
N ILE A 794 36.09 -6.79 6.87
CA ILE A 794 37.11 -5.86 7.40
C ILE A 794 36.65 -4.41 7.20
N LEU A 795 36.10 -4.11 6.02
CA LEU A 795 35.65 -2.76 5.66
C LEU A 795 34.24 -2.84 5.02
N PRO A 796 33.17 -2.96 5.83
CA PRO A 796 31.82 -3.09 5.30
C PRO A 796 31.39 -1.84 4.53
N LEU A 797 30.76 -2.00 3.37
CA LEU A 797 30.15 -0.93 2.60
C LEU A 797 28.72 -0.65 3.05
N GLN A 798 28.29 0.58 2.87
CA GLN A 798 26.96 1.07 3.18
C GLN A 798 26.35 1.77 1.95
N ASP A 799 25.03 1.81 1.91
CA ASP A 799 24.30 2.61 0.92
C ASP A 799 24.74 4.07 1.03
N GLY A 800 25.08 4.67 -0.10
CA GLY A 800 25.60 6.03 -0.16
C GLY A 800 27.12 6.16 -0.12
N ASP A 801 27.90 5.10 0.12
CA ASP A 801 29.37 5.20 0.00
C ASP A 801 29.78 5.53 -1.44
N ILE A 802 30.85 6.33 -1.59
CA ILE A 802 31.56 6.47 -2.86
C ILE A 802 32.84 5.65 -2.73
N ILE A 803 33.05 4.76 -3.68
CA ILE A 803 34.21 3.85 -3.69
C ILE A 803 34.98 3.94 -4.99
N GLU A 804 36.26 3.68 -4.93
CA GLU A 804 37.12 3.33 -6.06
C GLU A 804 37.42 1.83 -6.00
N ILE A 805 37.13 1.11 -7.09
CA ILE A 805 37.45 -0.31 -7.19
C ILE A 805 38.92 -0.44 -7.62
N LYS A 806 39.77 -0.95 -6.73
CA LYS A 806 41.21 -1.12 -6.99
C LYS A 806 41.52 -2.45 -7.68
N ASN A 807 40.76 -3.50 -7.38
CA ASN A 807 40.97 -4.81 -7.98
C ASN A 807 39.66 -5.62 -7.99
N SER A 808 39.49 -6.45 -9.03
CA SER A 808 38.39 -7.39 -9.15
C SER A 808 38.88 -8.69 -9.81
N LYS A 809 38.15 -9.78 -9.62
CA LYS A 809 38.42 -11.07 -10.29
C LYS A 809 37.12 -11.63 -10.87
N LYS A 810 37.28 -12.38 -11.94
CA LYS A 810 36.19 -13.13 -12.54
C LYS A 810 36.23 -14.57 -12.04
N GLU A 811 35.11 -15.08 -11.56
CA GLU A 811 34.92 -16.45 -11.14
C GLU A 811 33.58 -16.98 -11.65
N PHE A 812 33.53 -18.26 -11.99
CA PHE A 812 32.24 -18.88 -12.29
C PHE A 812 31.40 -19.04 -11.04
N ALA A 813 30.09 -18.80 -11.17
CA ALA A 813 29.14 -19.09 -10.10
C ALA A 813 29.23 -20.56 -9.71
N LYS A 814 28.90 -20.86 -8.46
CA LYS A 814 28.87 -22.24 -7.97
C LYS A 814 27.44 -22.76 -8.00
N LYS A 815 27.22 -23.92 -8.63
CA LYS A 815 25.93 -24.62 -8.61
C LYS A 815 26.04 -25.97 -7.93
N ILE A 816 24.95 -26.36 -7.27
CA ILE A 816 24.85 -27.69 -6.66
C ILE A 816 24.47 -28.66 -7.78
N ILE A 817 25.30 -29.65 -8.00
CA ILE A 817 25.14 -30.70 -9.02
C ILE A 817 24.64 -32.03 -8.45
N GLY A 818 24.53 -32.14 -7.12
CA GLY A 818 24.06 -33.36 -6.44
C GLY A 818 24.41 -33.34 -4.96
N LYS A 819 24.16 -34.47 -4.30
CA LYS A 819 24.62 -34.75 -2.92
C LYS A 819 25.49 -35.98 -2.91
N ASP A 820 26.51 -36.00 -2.01
CA ASP A 820 27.33 -37.16 -1.77
C ASP A 820 26.58 -38.22 -0.90
N GLN A 821 27.26 -39.33 -0.64
CA GLN A 821 26.68 -40.42 0.15
C GLN A 821 26.40 -40.05 1.62
N GLU A 822 26.99 -38.95 2.10
CA GLU A 822 26.79 -38.42 3.45
C GLU A 822 25.72 -37.28 3.47
N GLY A 823 25.09 -36.98 2.32
CA GLY A 823 24.07 -35.96 2.20
C GLY A 823 24.61 -34.54 2.06
N LYS A 824 25.93 -34.33 1.88
CA LYS A 824 26.54 -33.04 1.64
C LYS A 824 26.40 -32.62 0.15
N ASN A 825 26.21 -31.36 -0.09
CA ASN A 825 26.08 -30.84 -1.44
C ASN A 825 27.39 -30.98 -2.23
N ILE A 826 27.31 -31.58 -3.42
CA ILE A 826 28.39 -31.57 -4.42
C ILE A 826 28.24 -30.29 -5.22
N ILE A 827 29.29 -29.46 -5.19
CA ILE A 827 29.28 -28.12 -5.80
C ILE A 827 30.22 -28.13 -7.00
N ALA A 828 29.75 -27.70 -8.15
CA ALA A 828 30.58 -27.49 -9.35
C ALA A 828 30.52 -26.02 -9.80
N ALA A 829 31.49 -25.61 -10.65
CA ALA A 829 31.46 -24.34 -11.31
C ALA A 829 30.29 -24.30 -12.33
N ASP A 830 29.53 -23.22 -12.32
CA ASP A 830 28.53 -22.91 -13.35
C ASP A 830 29.22 -22.14 -14.49
N ILE A 831 29.63 -22.88 -15.49
CA ILE A 831 30.40 -22.31 -16.61
C ILE A 831 29.59 -21.31 -17.46
N ASP A 832 28.28 -21.32 -17.32
CA ASP A 832 27.38 -20.41 -18.05
C ASP A 832 27.22 -19.07 -17.32
N LYS A 833 27.74 -18.96 -16.07
CA LYS A 833 27.57 -17.77 -15.24
C LYS A 833 28.90 -17.29 -14.65
N GLU A 834 29.51 -16.30 -15.32
CA GLU A 834 30.70 -15.61 -14.81
C GLU A 834 30.30 -14.49 -13.85
N LEU A 835 30.95 -14.41 -12.71
CA LEU A 835 30.73 -13.39 -11.69
C LEU A 835 31.94 -12.48 -11.62
N ASP A 836 31.70 -11.18 -11.59
CA ASP A 836 32.73 -10.19 -11.33
C ASP A 836 32.74 -9.81 -9.84
N ILE A 837 33.81 -10.18 -9.14
CA ILE A 837 33.94 -10.07 -7.69
C ILE A 837 34.97 -9.00 -7.35
N ILE A 838 34.54 -7.96 -6.65
CA ILE A 838 35.42 -6.91 -6.14
C ILE A 838 36.29 -7.54 -5.03
N THR A 839 37.59 -7.50 -5.23
CA THR A 839 38.57 -8.06 -4.29
C THR A 839 39.36 -7.01 -3.53
N GLN A 840 39.30 -5.76 -3.97
CA GLN A 840 39.87 -4.62 -3.27
C GLN A 840 39.18 -3.33 -3.68
N TYR A 841 38.83 -2.52 -2.72
CA TYR A 841 38.24 -1.18 -2.93
C TYR A 841 38.72 -0.22 -1.85
N GLU A 842 38.61 1.06 -2.15
CA GLU A 842 38.84 2.16 -1.24
C GLU A 842 37.55 2.98 -1.11
N ILE A 843 37.18 3.35 0.14
CA ILE A 843 36.03 4.21 0.39
C ILE A 843 36.53 5.65 0.33
N LEU A 844 36.15 6.37 -0.70
CA LEU A 844 36.53 7.77 -0.91
C LEU A 844 35.64 8.72 -0.11
N TYR A 845 34.40 8.34 0.14
CA TYR A 845 33.45 9.14 0.90
C TYR A 845 32.45 8.25 1.67
N ARG A 846 32.20 8.60 2.94
CA ARG A 846 31.18 7.98 3.77
C ARG A 846 30.54 9.00 4.72
N ASN A 847 29.21 9.01 4.82
CA ASN A 847 28.48 9.84 5.77
C ASN A 847 28.24 9.08 7.08
N TYR A 848 28.82 9.56 8.19
CA TYR A 848 28.65 8.97 9.52
C TYR A 848 27.43 9.51 10.30
N GLY A 849 26.48 10.19 9.66
CA GLY A 849 25.24 10.66 10.30
C GLY A 849 25.37 11.87 11.23
N ASN A 850 26.57 12.31 11.59
CA ASN A 850 26.84 13.41 12.51
C ASN A 850 27.46 14.65 11.85
N GLY A 851 27.29 14.83 10.58
CA GLY A 851 27.84 15.96 9.82
C GLY A 851 29.38 15.95 9.68
N LYS A 852 30.03 14.85 10.01
CA LYS A 852 31.47 14.63 9.76
C LYS A 852 31.62 13.74 8.52
N SER A 853 32.04 14.34 7.40
CA SER A 853 32.56 13.62 6.25
C SER A 853 34.04 13.36 6.42
N LEU A 854 34.50 12.12 6.27
CA LEU A 854 35.92 11.83 6.06
C LEU A 854 36.14 11.91 4.55
N ILE A 855 36.76 12.97 4.10
CA ILE A 855 37.56 12.94 2.85
C ILE A 855 38.84 12.26 3.29
N VAL A 856 39.12 11.06 2.83
CA VAL A 856 40.44 10.49 2.92
C VAL A 856 41.27 11.23 1.87
N ASP A 857 41.96 12.29 2.28
CA ASP A 857 42.96 12.91 1.41
C ASP A 857 44.00 11.82 1.08
N SER A 858 44.11 11.51 -0.19
CA SER A 858 45.11 10.58 -0.74
C SER A 858 46.49 11.29 -0.90
N GLU A 859 46.87 12.09 0.10
CA GLU A 859 48.23 12.61 0.24
C GLU A 859 48.76 12.20 1.62
N ASP A 860 49.19 10.94 1.75
CA ASP A 860 50.30 10.47 2.59
C ASP A 860 50.30 8.93 2.63
N ASN A 861 51.20 8.38 1.82
CA ASN A 861 51.88 7.09 1.67
C ASN A 861 51.74 6.41 0.31
#